data_1c0183ac0e2fef0c72b2a887d32d215a
#
_entry.id   1c0183ac0e2fef0c72b2a887d32d215a
#
_cell.length_a   1.000
_cell.length_b   1.000
_cell.length_c   1.000
_cell.angle_alpha   90.00
_cell.angle_beta   90.00
_cell.angle_gamma   90.00
#
_symmetry.space_group_name_H-M   'P 1'
#
loop_
_entity.id
_entity.type
_entity.pdbx_description
1 polymer ?
#
loop_
_entity_poly.entity_id
_entity_poly.type
_entity_poly.pdbx_seq_one_letter_code
_entity_poly.pdbx_strand_id
1 'polypeptide(L)'
;MPNAIQNILPPTYISLFSCAGVGCYGFKMEGFSCVASVELNQRRLNVQKFNQKCKYSSGYICGDMTADSTKNLVFAEIDRWKRKEKLKKLDVLVATPPCQGISVQNHKKKDEINRNSLVVESVEMVDKIRPKVFVFENVMAFEKTLCITKDERIMPIGEYIREALGENYVISSRILNFMNYGSNSSRTRTLVIGVDKAYRETITPYDLFPAYQKEKTLREVVGDFPVLEWGEISKDDFYHAFRTYDVRMRDWIHDLKEGESAFDNADPLKRPHKLVDGEVVENIRKNRDKYTRQKWDRFIQCVHTRNDQLAAQNTVHPEQDRVFSIRELMTMMNIPETFNWVDKPLEELNAMSDAEKRKVYKEHETNIRQCLGEAVPTIIMQQIAHNIKTLFGRKLVGSAEINKIIESQKLVERQNLLDFLDANPLGLDVPTLMRITELCNAEREKNAAFYTNKFLVNDTVDKLPDFTQPEIRIIEPSGGAGSFVPFLIKKYAYVPHVILDIVDIDPNSIANLKLLLKHIDIPENFTINLICSDFLYYDSPYRYDLAVGNPPFSKLKQKARDISFWFFQNVNQDTNDLAEMFLEKCMFMADCVALILNKNILSGEEFFPTHNLLRKVKIDSIIDFGRHGFTGVSIETICLIVYPKQKPDETTVYNMKYNKIYHQKQSYITDKKYPYFIIYRDADFDRVADKLDFNVFTVFRDRQITKQNSTKEDGDSRIWVIKGRNIDDDAKGITHIPEYDTFIDISVAKELNSYIYVNDSNVYLTPNMTYNTRVIKNIPNVIADGSVAVLIPRQKGMALTDAQMAYFSSDEYRKFYITARNLSTQSINVDKCSVYFYGILKNDSKSIGAVPECSRL
;
A
#
# COMPACT_ATOMS: atom_id res chain seq x y z
N MET A 1 5.30 44.35 -21.01
CA MET A 1 6.18 43.36 -21.67
C MET A 1 5.40 42.08 -21.82
N PRO A 2 5.28 41.48 -22.98
CA PRO A 2 4.54 40.23 -23.14
C PRO A 2 5.31 39.13 -22.43
N ASN A 3 4.61 38.39 -21.55
CA ASN A 3 5.10 37.24 -20.86
C ASN A 3 5.65 36.21 -21.87
N ALA A 4 6.94 35.91 -21.79
CA ALA A 4 7.53 34.80 -22.48
C ALA A 4 6.78 33.54 -22.00
N ILE A 5 5.95 32.96 -22.84
CA ILE A 5 5.38 31.64 -22.67
C ILE A 5 6.60 30.69 -22.60
N GLN A 6 7.01 30.33 -21.43
CA GLN A 6 7.95 29.22 -21.27
C GLN A 6 7.30 28.02 -21.95
N ASN A 7 7.94 27.55 -23.03
CA ASN A 7 7.58 26.28 -23.68
C ASN A 7 7.79 25.14 -22.65
N ILE A 8 6.78 24.90 -21.81
CA ILE A 8 6.79 23.79 -20.86
C ILE A 8 6.65 22.53 -21.69
N LEU A 9 7.64 21.65 -21.62
CA LEU A 9 7.60 20.34 -22.26
C LEU A 9 6.34 19.62 -21.80
N PRO A 10 5.52 19.06 -22.71
CA PRO A 10 4.39 18.22 -22.32
C PRO A 10 4.87 17.06 -21.43
N PRO A 11 4.05 16.59 -20.49
CA PRO A 11 4.42 15.45 -19.68
C PRO A 11 4.75 14.24 -20.54
N THR A 12 5.67 13.41 -20.09
CA THR A 12 6.34 12.38 -20.88
C THR A 12 6.09 10.98 -20.33
N TYR A 13 6.03 9.97 -21.21
CA TYR A 13 5.92 8.59 -20.77
C TYR A 13 6.70 7.63 -21.67
N ILE A 14 7.00 6.45 -21.10
CA ILE A 14 7.50 5.26 -21.79
C ILE A 14 6.47 4.15 -21.61
N SER A 15 6.28 3.34 -22.66
CA SER A 15 5.37 2.20 -22.66
C SER A 15 6.13 0.92 -23.01
N LEU A 16 6.18 -0.03 -22.05
CA LEU A 16 6.78 -1.36 -22.24
C LEU A 16 5.68 -2.40 -22.43
N PHE A 17 5.92 -3.40 -23.29
CA PHE A 17 4.94 -4.44 -23.66
C PHE A 17 3.66 -3.82 -24.22
N SER A 18 3.82 -2.85 -25.10
CA SER A 18 2.79 -1.86 -25.42
C SER A 18 1.66 -2.37 -26.33
N CYS A 19 1.72 -3.63 -26.83
CA CYS A 19 0.75 -4.22 -27.75
C CYS A 19 0.44 -3.26 -28.93
N ALA A 20 -0.83 -3.06 -29.29
CA ALA A 20 -1.24 -2.08 -30.30
C ALA A 20 -1.32 -0.63 -29.78
N GLY A 21 -0.97 -0.40 -28.52
CA GLY A 21 -0.97 0.93 -27.89
C GLY A 21 -2.32 1.45 -27.42
N VAL A 22 -3.36 0.62 -27.41
CA VAL A 22 -4.74 1.01 -27.09
C VAL A 22 -4.84 1.65 -25.71
N GLY A 23 -4.40 0.96 -24.65
CA GLY A 23 -4.47 1.51 -23.29
C GLY A 23 -3.72 2.84 -23.18
N CYS A 24 -2.47 2.87 -23.62
CA CYS A 24 -1.64 4.08 -23.56
C CYS A 24 -2.10 5.19 -24.50
N TYR A 25 -3.07 4.95 -25.38
CA TYR A 25 -3.69 6.03 -26.14
C TYR A 25 -4.36 7.06 -25.24
N GLY A 26 -4.82 6.66 -24.07
CA GLY A 26 -5.32 7.57 -23.02
C GLY A 26 -4.29 8.61 -22.58
N PHE A 27 -3.01 8.27 -22.51
CA PHE A 27 -1.95 9.25 -22.27
C PHE A 27 -1.83 10.28 -23.40
N LYS A 28 -1.95 9.83 -24.65
CA LYS A 28 -1.95 10.73 -25.81
C LYS A 28 -3.14 11.69 -25.78
N MET A 29 -4.34 11.19 -25.42
CA MET A 29 -5.55 12.02 -25.30
C MET A 29 -5.39 13.14 -24.26
N GLU A 30 -4.63 12.88 -23.17
CA GLU A 30 -4.31 13.88 -22.17
C GLU A 30 -3.10 14.76 -22.53
N GLY A 31 -2.53 14.60 -23.73
CA GLY A 31 -1.46 15.43 -24.26
C GLY A 31 -0.05 15.04 -23.78
N PHE A 32 0.14 13.80 -23.31
CA PHE A 32 1.47 13.28 -22.99
C PHE A 32 2.25 12.95 -24.27
N SER A 33 3.55 13.16 -24.22
CA SER A 33 4.50 12.77 -25.26
C SER A 33 5.12 11.40 -24.96
N CYS A 34 4.97 10.45 -25.87
CA CYS A 34 5.63 9.15 -25.77
C CYS A 34 7.11 9.26 -26.16
N VAL A 35 8.00 8.96 -25.21
CA VAL A 35 9.46 8.94 -25.43
C VAL A 35 9.84 7.67 -26.18
N ALA A 36 9.44 6.50 -25.67
CA ALA A 36 9.68 5.22 -26.28
C ALA A 36 8.51 4.26 -26.06
N SER A 37 8.24 3.44 -27.06
CA SER A 37 7.26 2.37 -27.00
C SER A 37 7.90 1.07 -27.47
N VAL A 38 7.92 0.06 -26.57
CA VAL A 38 8.57 -1.23 -26.82
C VAL A 38 7.52 -2.31 -27.03
N GLU A 39 7.62 -3.05 -28.12
CA GLU A 39 6.75 -4.16 -28.46
C GLU A 39 7.54 -5.22 -29.26
N LEU A 40 7.31 -6.49 -28.94
CA LEU A 40 7.98 -7.61 -29.64
C LEU A 40 7.44 -7.80 -31.06
N ASN A 41 6.15 -7.54 -31.29
CA ASN A 41 5.46 -7.78 -32.55
C ASN A 41 5.44 -6.53 -33.42
N GLN A 42 6.17 -6.58 -34.54
CA GLN A 42 6.25 -5.45 -35.49
C GLN A 42 4.89 -5.00 -36.03
N ARG A 43 3.95 -5.94 -36.29
CA ARG A 43 2.62 -5.62 -36.77
C ARG A 43 1.83 -4.75 -35.78
N ARG A 44 1.94 -5.06 -34.48
CA ARG A 44 1.32 -4.28 -33.41
C ARG A 44 1.98 -2.91 -33.25
N LEU A 45 3.31 -2.86 -33.37
CA LEU A 45 4.06 -1.60 -33.34
C LEU A 45 3.70 -0.68 -34.50
N ASN A 46 3.36 -1.24 -35.69
CA ASN A 46 2.89 -0.47 -36.83
C ASN A 46 1.55 0.22 -36.54
N VAL A 47 0.61 -0.43 -35.85
CA VAL A 47 -0.64 0.22 -35.40
C VAL A 47 -0.34 1.47 -34.56
N GLN A 48 0.65 1.41 -33.70
CA GLN A 48 1.06 2.57 -32.90
C GLN A 48 1.65 3.69 -33.78
N LYS A 49 2.36 3.34 -34.87
CA LYS A 49 2.87 4.32 -35.85
C LYS A 49 1.71 5.01 -36.60
N PHE A 50 0.68 4.26 -37.01
CA PHE A 50 -0.52 4.82 -37.66
C PHE A 50 -1.20 5.86 -36.75
N ASN A 51 -1.14 5.63 -35.44
CA ASN A 51 -1.66 6.55 -34.44
C ASN A 51 -0.64 7.59 -33.97
N GLN A 52 0.51 7.72 -34.57
CA GLN A 52 1.54 8.73 -34.25
C GLN A 52 1.83 8.82 -32.75
N LYS A 53 2.04 7.66 -32.11
CA LYS A 53 2.20 7.57 -30.66
C LYS A 53 3.50 8.23 -30.17
N CYS A 54 4.64 7.94 -30.83
CA CYS A 54 5.94 8.52 -30.49
C CYS A 54 6.26 9.74 -31.37
N LYS A 55 6.87 10.76 -30.78
CA LYS A 55 7.31 11.95 -31.50
C LYS A 55 8.42 11.63 -32.52
N TYR A 56 9.34 10.76 -32.17
CA TYR A 56 10.45 10.33 -33.02
C TYR A 56 10.24 8.89 -33.53
N SER A 57 10.62 8.63 -34.75
CA SER A 57 10.54 7.27 -35.33
C SER A 57 11.41 6.25 -34.58
N SER A 58 12.53 6.68 -34.02
CA SER A 58 13.41 5.88 -33.15
C SER A 58 12.77 5.46 -31.83
N GLY A 59 11.70 6.14 -31.40
CA GLY A 59 10.94 5.76 -30.21
C GLY A 59 10.08 4.49 -30.37
N TYR A 60 9.89 4.03 -31.60
CA TYR A 60 9.20 2.76 -31.87
C TYR A 60 10.21 1.61 -31.89
N ILE A 61 10.36 0.90 -30.78
CA ILE A 61 11.37 -0.12 -30.57
C ILE A 61 10.72 -1.51 -30.70
N CYS A 62 11.09 -2.24 -31.77
CA CYS A 62 10.71 -3.63 -31.95
C CYS A 62 11.80 -4.51 -31.30
N GLY A 63 11.49 -5.17 -30.18
CA GLY A 63 12.48 -5.98 -29.50
C GLY A 63 11.96 -6.68 -28.25
N ASP A 64 12.74 -7.67 -27.80
CA ASP A 64 12.51 -8.40 -26.56
C ASP A 64 13.09 -7.61 -25.38
N MET A 65 12.28 -7.38 -24.35
CA MET A 65 12.69 -6.66 -23.14
C MET A 65 13.70 -7.43 -22.28
N THR A 66 13.87 -8.73 -22.49
CA THR A 66 14.94 -9.51 -21.84
C THR A 66 16.32 -9.23 -22.43
N ALA A 67 16.38 -8.70 -23.66
CA ALA A 67 17.63 -8.39 -24.34
C ALA A 67 18.17 -7.02 -23.97
N ASP A 68 19.44 -6.96 -23.56
CA ASP A 68 20.12 -5.69 -23.23
C ASP A 68 20.16 -4.72 -24.42
N SER A 69 20.23 -5.24 -25.65
CA SER A 69 20.14 -4.42 -26.85
C SER A 69 18.87 -3.59 -26.93
N THR A 70 17.71 -4.19 -26.57
CA THR A 70 16.42 -3.50 -26.52
C THR A 70 16.39 -2.43 -25.44
N LYS A 71 16.89 -2.74 -24.24
CA LYS A 71 16.98 -1.79 -23.12
C LYS A 71 17.89 -0.61 -23.49
N ASN A 72 19.03 -0.87 -24.13
CA ASN A 72 19.95 0.17 -24.59
C ASN A 72 19.31 1.13 -25.61
N LEU A 73 18.42 0.65 -26.48
CA LEU A 73 17.64 1.50 -27.39
C LEU A 73 16.69 2.44 -26.60
N VAL A 74 16.07 1.95 -25.53
CA VAL A 74 15.24 2.80 -24.66
C VAL A 74 16.08 3.89 -24.00
N PHE A 75 17.24 3.55 -23.44
CA PHE A 75 18.15 4.55 -22.82
C PHE A 75 18.66 5.55 -23.85
N ALA A 76 19.02 5.09 -25.05
CA ALA A 76 19.45 5.98 -26.13
C ALA A 76 18.37 7.00 -26.53
N GLU A 77 17.10 6.56 -26.52
CA GLU A 77 15.97 7.45 -26.81
C GLU A 77 15.73 8.45 -25.69
N ILE A 78 15.82 8.05 -24.42
CA ILE A 78 15.79 8.97 -23.27
C ILE A 78 16.90 10.02 -23.40
N ASP A 79 18.13 9.63 -23.76
CA ASP A 79 19.25 10.55 -23.93
C ASP A 79 19.04 11.47 -25.14
N ARG A 80 18.40 11.00 -26.20
CA ARG A 80 17.95 11.85 -27.30
C ARG A 80 16.99 12.94 -26.79
N TRP A 81 15.98 12.59 -25.98
CA TRP A 81 15.04 13.53 -25.41
C TRP A 81 15.70 14.52 -24.44
N LYS A 82 16.66 14.08 -23.62
CA LYS A 82 17.45 14.97 -22.78
C LYS A 82 18.18 16.03 -23.59
N ARG A 83 18.77 15.65 -24.73
CA ARG A 83 19.50 16.57 -25.62
C ARG A 83 18.59 17.48 -26.41
N LYS A 84 17.55 16.94 -27.05
CA LYS A 84 16.69 17.69 -27.98
C LYS A 84 15.54 18.44 -27.32
N GLU A 85 14.89 17.80 -26.35
CA GLU A 85 13.68 18.30 -25.71
C GLU A 85 13.92 18.84 -24.29
N LYS A 86 15.19 18.80 -23.80
CA LYS A 86 15.57 19.22 -22.45
C LYS A 86 14.84 18.44 -21.36
N LEU A 87 14.53 17.17 -21.61
CA LEU A 87 13.91 16.28 -20.64
C LEU A 87 14.78 16.18 -19.37
N LYS A 88 14.25 16.62 -18.24
CA LYS A 88 14.95 16.53 -16.94
C LYS A 88 14.74 15.18 -16.28
N LYS A 89 13.52 14.71 -16.22
CA LYS A 89 13.12 13.45 -15.62
C LYS A 89 11.88 12.93 -16.35
N LEU A 90 11.82 11.62 -16.59
CA LEU A 90 10.63 11.00 -17.16
C LEU A 90 9.46 11.09 -16.18
N ASP A 91 8.27 11.44 -16.67
CA ASP A 91 7.11 11.54 -15.80
C ASP A 91 6.54 10.16 -15.49
N VAL A 92 6.31 9.32 -16.50
CA VAL A 92 5.65 8.02 -16.30
C VAL A 92 6.33 6.89 -17.05
N LEU A 93 6.46 5.72 -16.39
CA LEU A 93 6.75 4.45 -17.04
C LEU A 93 5.56 3.53 -16.88
N VAL A 94 4.98 3.09 -17.98
CA VAL A 94 3.87 2.12 -18.03
C VAL A 94 4.40 0.78 -18.51
N ALA A 95 4.10 -0.31 -17.80
CA ALA A 95 4.40 -1.66 -18.26
C ALA A 95 3.20 -2.58 -18.07
N THR A 96 2.88 -3.32 -19.13
CA THR A 96 1.81 -4.32 -19.15
C THR A 96 2.37 -5.67 -19.62
N PRO A 97 3.26 -6.29 -18.81
CA PRO A 97 3.93 -7.53 -19.22
C PRO A 97 2.92 -8.64 -19.41
N PRO A 98 3.12 -9.52 -20.42
CA PRO A 98 2.16 -10.57 -20.74
C PRO A 98 1.99 -11.58 -19.59
N CYS A 99 0.73 -11.91 -19.29
CA CYS A 99 0.32 -12.79 -18.19
C CYS A 99 0.09 -14.26 -18.60
N GLN A 100 0.70 -14.73 -19.68
CA GLN A 100 0.41 -16.06 -20.24
C GLN A 100 0.72 -17.24 -19.30
N GLY A 101 1.56 -17.04 -18.29
CA GLY A 101 1.80 -17.98 -17.22
C GLY A 101 0.86 -17.87 -16.00
N ILE A 102 0.14 -16.76 -15.87
CA ILE A 102 -0.65 -16.41 -14.66
C ILE A 102 -2.15 -16.75 -14.85
N SER A 103 -2.59 -16.95 -16.08
CA SER A 103 -4.02 -17.17 -16.38
C SER A 103 -4.51 -18.53 -15.88
N VAL A 104 -5.59 -18.51 -15.10
CA VAL A 104 -6.30 -19.70 -14.55
C VAL A 104 -6.74 -20.71 -15.64
N GLN A 105 -6.76 -20.29 -16.91
CA GLN A 105 -7.17 -21.13 -18.05
C GLN A 105 -6.00 -21.92 -18.69
N ASN A 106 -4.78 -21.77 -18.23
CA ASN A 106 -3.63 -22.42 -18.86
C ASN A 106 -3.21 -23.69 -18.10
N HIS A 107 -3.46 -24.84 -18.68
CA HIS A 107 -3.17 -26.16 -18.09
C HIS A 107 -1.74 -26.68 -18.36
N LYS A 108 -0.81 -25.87 -18.87
CA LYS A 108 0.58 -26.26 -19.21
C LYS A 108 1.61 -25.63 -18.26
N LYS A 109 1.92 -26.32 -17.19
CA LYS A 109 2.67 -25.80 -16.01
C LYS A 109 4.20 -25.73 -16.09
N LYS A 110 4.90 -26.06 -17.16
CA LYS A 110 6.38 -26.22 -17.14
C LYS A 110 7.22 -24.97 -17.49
N ASP A 111 6.65 -23.94 -18.17
CA ASP A 111 7.38 -22.73 -18.58
C ASP A 111 6.91 -21.43 -17.90
N GLU A 112 6.07 -21.55 -16.88
CA GLU A 112 5.33 -20.41 -16.33
C GLU A 112 6.23 -19.47 -15.53
N ILE A 113 7.17 -20.00 -14.74
CA ILE A 113 8.05 -19.19 -13.86
C ILE A 113 8.98 -18.32 -14.71
N ASN A 114 9.52 -18.83 -15.80
CA ASN A 114 10.40 -18.08 -16.70
C ASN A 114 9.66 -16.92 -17.41
N ARG A 115 8.37 -17.09 -17.74
CA ARG A 115 7.55 -16.04 -18.37
C ARG A 115 7.18 -14.91 -17.40
N ASN A 116 7.10 -15.21 -16.11
CA ASN A 116 6.88 -14.22 -15.07
C ASN A 116 8.10 -13.30 -14.86
N SER A 117 9.26 -13.68 -15.39
CA SER A 117 10.48 -12.87 -15.34
C SER A 117 10.39 -11.54 -16.13
N LEU A 118 9.42 -11.40 -17.06
CA LEU A 118 9.20 -10.13 -17.77
C LEU A 118 8.78 -8.99 -16.84
N VAL A 119 8.16 -9.31 -15.72
CA VAL A 119 7.90 -8.33 -14.64
C VAL A 119 9.21 -7.85 -14.03
N VAL A 120 10.16 -8.75 -13.81
CA VAL A 120 11.49 -8.42 -13.26
C VAL A 120 12.22 -7.43 -14.16
N GLU A 121 12.11 -7.59 -15.49
CA GLU A 121 12.65 -6.63 -16.45
C GLU A 121 11.96 -5.25 -16.35
N SER A 122 10.64 -5.23 -16.12
CA SER A 122 9.90 -3.98 -15.90
C SER A 122 10.35 -3.26 -14.64
N VAL A 123 10.56 -3.99 -13.55
CA VAL A 123 11.08 -3.47 -12.27
C VAL A 123 12.50 -2.90 -12.44
N GLU A 124 13.36 -3.63 -13.16
CA GLU A 124 14.72 -3.16 -13.47
C GLU A 124 14.70 -1.84 -14.25
N MET A 125 13.82 -1.72 -15.24
CA MET A 125 13.69 -0.48 -16.02
C MET A 125 13.21 0.68 -15.18
N VAL A 126 12.26 0.48 -14.25
CA VAL A 126 11.84 1.51 -13.30
C VAL A 126 13.01 1.93 -12.40
N ASP A 127 13.75 0.97 -11.86
CA ASP A 127 14.86 1.24 -10.97
C ASP A 127 15.99 2.04 -11.66
N LYS A 128 16.32 1.71 -12.92
CA LYS A 128 17.34 2.41 -13.68
C LYS A 128 16.89 3.79 -14.22
N ILE A 129 15.65 3.92 -14.67
CA ILE A 129 15.14 5.17 -15.28
C ILE A 129 14.70 6.18 -14.22
N ARG A 130 14.18 5.70 -13.08
CA ARG A 130 13.67 6.54 -11.97
C ARG A 130 12.61 7.54 -12.41
N PRO A 131 11.50 7.10 -13.06
CA PRO A 131 10.40 7.99 -13.43
C PRO A 131 9.75 8.62 -12.18
N LYS A 132 8.97 9.69 -12.35
CA LYS A 132 8.17 10.24 -11.22
C LYS A 132 7.08 9.26 -10.77
N VAL A 133 6.48 8.56 -11.75
CA VAL A 133 5.42 7.58 -11.54
C VAL A 133 5.71 6.33 -12.36
N PHE A 134 5.42 5.16 -11.82
CA PHE A 134 5.29 3.94 -12.63
C PHE A 134 3.90 3.35 -12.49
N VAL A 135 3.43 2.69 -13.55
CA VAL A 135 2.13 2.01 -13.60
C VAL A 135 2.33 0.63 -14.19
N PHE A 136 2.01 -0.42 -13.42
CA PHE A 136 1.94 -1.78 -13.92
C PHE A 136 0.49 -2.24 -13.94
N GLU A 137 0.08 -2.90 -15.02
CA GLU A 137 -1.22 -3.56 -15.12
C GLU A 137 -1.04 -5.03 -15.43
N ASN A 138 -1.86 -5.87 -14.78
CA ASN A 138 -1.86 -7.31 -15.02
C ASN A 138 -3.16 -7.96 -14.52
N VAL A 139 -3.26 -9.29 -14.67
CA VAL A 139 -4.40 -10.09 -14.19
C VAL A 139 -4.50 -10.08 -12.65
N MET A 140 -5.67 -10.45 -12.14
CA MET A 140 -6.01 -10.40 -10.71
C MET A 140 -5.02 -11.14 -9.79
N ALA A 141 -4.44 -12.26 -10.25
CA ALA A 141 -3.49 -13.05 -9.46
C ALA A 141 -2.05 -12.52 -9.46
N PHE A 142 -1.78 -11.40 -10.12
CA PHE A 142 -0.45 -10.87 -10.40
C PHE A 142 0.47 -10.79 -9.19
N GLU A 143 0.05 -10.16 -8.12
CA GLU A 143 0.92 -9.96 -6.95
C GLU A 143 1.27 -11.25 -6.21
N LYS A 144 0.37 -12.24 -6.22
CA LYS A 144 0.57 -13.55 -5.58
C LYS A 144 1.34 -14.54 -6.44
N THR A 145 1.54 -14.25 -7.71
CA THR A 145 2.25 -15.11 -8.64
C THR A 145 3.74 -15.06 -8.35
N LEU A 146 4.40 -16.23 -8.40
CA LEU A 146 5.82 -16.34 -8.16
C LEU A 146 6.62 -15.90 -9.39
N CYS A 147 7.73 -15.20 -9.16
CA CYS A 147 8.75 -14.87 -10.16
C CYS A 147 10.14 -15.32 -9.68
N ILE A 148 11.07 -15.43 -10.61
CA ILE A 148 12.50 -15.60 -10.31
C ILE A 148 13.14 -14.21 -10.40
N THR A 149 13.72 -13.77 -9.32
CA THR A 149 14.42 -12.48 -9.23
C THR A 149 15.78 -12.53 -9.94
N LYS A 150 16.45 -11.40 -10.10
CA LYS A 150 17.81 -11.34 -10.73
C LYS A 150 18.88 -12.08 -9.90
N ASP A 151 18.68 -12.20 -8.60
CA ASP A 151 19.52 -12.95 -7.66
C ASP A 151 19.01 -14.39 -7.43
N GLU A 152 18.21 -14.92 -8.38
CA GLU A 152 17.71 -16.30 -8.43
C GLU A 152 16.80 -16.73 -7.27
N ARG A 153 16.30 -15.79 -6.46
CA ARG A 153 15.28 -16.10 -5.44
C ARG A 153 13.92 -16.27 -6.10
N ILE A 154 13.11 -17.16 -5.52
CA ILE A 154 11.70 -17.36 -5.90
C ILE A 154 10.83 -16.66 -4.87
N MET A 155 10.03 -15.69 -5.29
CA MET A 155 9.16 -14.94 -4.42
C MET A 155 7.93 -14.38 -5.15
N PRO A 156 6.86 -13.96 -4.43
CA PRO A 156 5.72 -13.29 -5.02
C PRO A 156 6.10 -11.98 -5.71
N ILE A 157 5.50 -11.73 -6.89
CA ILE A 157 5.77 -10.51 -7.67
C ILE A 157 5.51 -9.24 -6.85
N GLY A 158 4.41 -9.20 -6.08
CA GLY A 158 4.10 -8.02 -5.27
C GLY A 158 5.15 -7.73 -4.20
N GLU A 159 5.74 -8.75 -3.60
CA GLU A 159 6.83 -8.59 -2.65
C GLU A 159 8.11 -8.12 -3.35
N TYR A 160 8.44 -8.70 -4.51
CA TYR A 160 9.60 -8.29 -5.29
C TYR A 160 9.53 -6.82 -5.73
N ILE A 161 8.38 -6.37 -6.22
CA ILE A 161 8.18 -4.96 -6.60
C ILE A 161 8.44 -4.04 -5.40
N ARG A 162 7.93 -4.39 -4.22
CA ARG A 162 8.12 -3.59 -3.01
C ARG A 162 9.56 -3.62 -2.50
N GLU A 163 10.19 -4.79 -2.50
CA GLU A 163 11.60 -4.93 -2.10
C GLU A 163 12.53 -4.13 -3.01
N ALA A 164 12.35 -4.24 -4.33
CA ALA A 164 13.22 -3.60 -5.30
C ALA A 164 13.00 -2.08 -5.44
N LEU A 165 11.75 -1.62 -5.37
CA LEU A 165 11.40 -0.23 -5.68
C LEU A 165 10.97 0.58 -4.45
N GLY A 166 10.61 -0.07 -3.36
CA GLY A 166 10.01 0.58 -2.19
C GLY A 166 10.96 1.55 -1.45
N GLU A 167 12.27 1.46 -1.64
CA GLU A 167 13.19 2.46 -1.09
C GLU A 167 12.93 3.84 -1.71
N ASN A 168 12.59 3.90 -3.00
CA ASN A 168 12.45 5.13 -3.76
C ASN A 168 11.01 5.52 -4.06
N TYR A 169 10.06 4.59 -3.93
CA TYR A 169 8.66 4.79 -4.29
C TYR A 169 7.72 4.47 -3.12
N VAL A 170 6.64 5.24 -3.01
CA VAL A 170 5.41 4.81 -2.33
C VAL A 170 4.63 3.98 -3.33
N ILE A 171 4.23 2.77 -2.97
CA ILE A 171 3.64 1.80 -3.88
C ILE A 171 2.31 1.31 -3.32
N SER A 172 1.26 1.43 -4.11
CA SER A 172 -0.05 0.84 -3.82
C SER A 172 -0.49 -0.07 -4.96
N SER A 173 -1.24 -1.11 -4.60
CA SER A 173 -1.78 -2.08 -5.54
C SER A 173 -3.26 -2.29 -5.28
N ARG A 174 -4.07 -2.28 -6.35
CA ARG A 174 -5.51 -2.51 -6.27
C ARG A 174 -5.99 -3.45 -7.35
N ILE A 175 -6.86 -4.38 -6.99
CA ILE A 175 -7.62 -5.20 -7.92
C ILE A 175 -8.90 -4.44 -8.25
N LEU A 176 -9.07 -4.02 -9.50
CA LEU A 176 -10.19 -3.21 -9.95
C LEU A 176 -10.94 -3.92 -11.06
N ASN A 177 -12.28 -3.94 -10.98
CA ASN A 177 -13.09 -4.21 -12.17
C ASN A 177 -13.30 -2.88 -12.90
N PHE A 178 -12.70 -2.73 -14.05
CA PHE A 178 -12.65 -1.48 -14.80
C PHE A 178 -14.03 -0.92 -15.16
N MET A 179 -15.08 -1.75 -15.24
CA MET A 179 -16.43 -1.23 -15.48
C MET A 179 -16.90 -0.26 -14.41
N ASN A 180 -16.42 -0.42 -13.17
CA ASN A 180 -16.73 0.47 -12.05
C ASN A 180 -15.84 1.72 -12.04
N TYR A 181 -15.04 1.93 -13.09
CA TYR A 181 -14.11 3.03 -13.24
C TYR A 181 -14.18 3.65 -14.64
N GLY A 182 -15.36 3.64 -15.24
CA GLY A 182 -15.64 4.27 -16.52
C GLY A 182 -15.38 3.41 -17.76
N SER A 183 -14.86 2.19 -17.62
CA SER A 183 -14.84 1.26 -18.75
C SER A 183 -16.26 0.79 -19.09
N ASN A 184 -16.57 0.76 -20.37
CA ASN A 184 -17.87 0.26 -20.84
C ASN A 184 -18.00 -1.27 -20.70
N SER A 185 -16.91 -2.00 -20.47
CA SER A 185 -16.92 -3.44 -20.30
C SER A 185 -16.24 -3.90 -19.01
N SER A 186 -16.72 -5.03 -18.48
CA SER A 186 -16.15 -5.66 -17.28
C SER A 186 -14.77 -6.25 -17.59
N ARG A 187 -13.75 -5.83 -16.83
CA ARG A 187 -12.39 -6.37 -16.91
C ARG A 187 -11.69 -6.21 -15.58
N THR A 188 -11.55 -7.31 -14.82
CA THR A 188 -10.87 -7.26 -13.52
C THR A 188 -9.37 -7.40 -13.68
N ARG A 189 -8.62 -6.41 -13.18
CA ARG A 189 -7.15 -6.35 -13.27
C ARG A 189 -6.53 -5.80 -12.01
N THR A 190 -5.28 -6.16 -11.79
CA THR A 190 -4.41 -5.53 -10.79
C THR A 190 -3.72 -4.33 -11.42
N LEU A 191 -3.86 -3.17 -10.80
CA LEU A 191 -3.05 -1.99 -11.07
C LEU A 191 -2.09 -1.78 -9.91
N VAL A 192 -0.79 -1.67 -10.23
CA VAL A 192 0.25 -1.29 -9.27
C VAL A 192 0.76 0.07 -9.68
N ILE A 193 0.63 1.06 -8.80
CA ILE A 193 1.09 2.43 -9.04
C ILE A 193 2.14 2.78 -7.99
N GLY A 194 3.30 3.28 -8.46
CA GLY A 194 4.33 3.82 -7.58
C GLY A 194 4.57 5.29 -7.87
N VAL A 195 4.67 6.08 -6.81
CA VAL A 195 5.01 7.51 -6.86
C VAL A 195 6.35 7.72 -6.16
N ASP A 196 7.27 8.44 -6.80
CA ASP A 196 8.58 8.78 -6.23
C ASP A 196 8.41 9.46 -4.85
N LYS A 197 9.12 8.96 -3.86
CA LYS A 197 9.05 9.43 -2.46
C LYS A 197 9.36 10.92 -2.28
N ALA A 198 10.01 11.55 -3.27
CA ALA A 198 10.19 13.00 -3.25
C ALA A 198 8.84 13.77 -3.24
N TYR A 199 7.75 13.15 -3.69
CA TYR A 199 6.41 13.75 -3.77
C TYR A 199 5.44 13.24 -2.71
N ARG A 200 5.83 12.29 -1.87
CA ARG A 200 4.95 11.51 -0.97
C ARG A 200 4.07 12.33 -0.01
N GLU A 201 4.48 13.54 0.33
CA GLU A 201 3.71 14.41 1.23
C GLU A 201 2.54 15.11 0.51
N THR A 202 2.62 15.20 -0.83
CA THR A 202 1.63 15.89 -1.66
C THR A 202 0.87 14.97 -2.59
N ILE A 203 1.56 13.96 -3.16
CA ILE A 203 0.99 13.03 -4.13
C ILE A 203 1.30 11.60 -3.68
N THR A 204 0.29 10.76 -3.61
CA THR A 204 0.41 9.33 -3.32
C THR A 204 -0.19 8.51 -4.47
N PRO A 205 0.12 7.21 -4.56
CA PRO A 205 -0.51 6.34 -5.56
C PRO A 205 -2.04 6.38 -5.52
N TYR A 206 -2.61 6.56 -4.32
CA TYR A 206 -4.06 6.58 -4.15
C TYR A 206 -4.73 7.72 -4.91
N ASP A 207 -4.07 8.86 -5.04
CA ASP A 207 -4.56 10.00 -5.84
C ASP A 207 -4.65 9.67 -7.33
N LEU A 208 -3.78 8.76 -7.81
CA LEU A 208 -3.62 8.46 -9.23
C LEU A 208 -4.56 7.36 -9.73
N PHE A 209 -5.09 6.49 -8.86
CA PHE A 209 -6.08 5.49 -9.28
C PHE A 209 -7.31 6.14 -9.90
N PRO A 210 -7.96 5.48 -10.88
CA PRO A 210 -9.21 5.96 -11.47
C PRO A 210 -10.29 6.19 -10.39
N ALA A 211 -11.19 7.14 -10.64
CA ALA A 211 -12.34 7.38 -9.81
C ALA A 211 -13.48 6.41 -10.14
N TYR A 212 -14.27 6.03 -9.13
CA TYR A 212 -15.44 5.19 -9.31
C TYR A 212 -16.45 5.87 -10.23
N GLN A 213 -17.04 5.08 -11.10
CA GLN A 213 -18.14 5.47 -11.98
C GLN A 213 -19.10 4.29 -12.08
N LYS A 214 -20.39 4.57 -12.07
CA LYS A 214 -21.42 3.53 -12.21
C LYS A 214 -21.27 2.84 -13.56
N GLU A 215 -21.42 1.52 -13.57
CA GLU A 215 -21.41 0.71 -14.79
C GLU A 215 -22.56 1.07 -15.73
N LYS A 216 -22.33 0.87 -17.02
CA LYS A 216 -23.32 1.02 -18.10
C LYS A 216 -23.83 -0.32 -18.57
N THR A 217 -25.06 -0.33 -19.04
CA THR A 217 -25.65 -1.49 -19.71
C THR A 217 -25.16 -1.61 -21.16
N LEU A 218 -25.32 -2.80 -21.75
CA LEU A 218 -25.00 -3.04 -23.17
C LEU A 218 -25.81 -2.11 -24.07
N ARG A 219 -27.10 -1.88 -23.74
CA ARG A 219 -28.00 -0.98 -24.46
C ARG A 219 -27.47 0.46 -24.49
N GLU A 220 -27.05 0.98 -23.38
CA GLU A 220 -26.50 2.34 -23.28
C GLU A 220 -25.20 2.53 -24.09
N VAL A 221 -24.47 1.45 -24.34
CA VAL A 221 -23.15 1.53 -25.00
C VAL A 221 -23.21 1.28 -26.50
N VAL A 222 -24.01 0.32 -26.95
CA VAL A 222 -24.05 -0.11 -28.37
C VAL A 222 -25.47 -0.24 -28.94
N GLY A 223 -26.52 0.13 -28.20
CA GLY A 223 -27.90 -0.03 -28.65
C GLY A 223 -28.29 0.78 -29.89
N ASP A 224 -27.63 1.91 -30.09
CA ASP A 224 -27.90 2.84 -31.19
C ASP A 224 -27.14 2.52 -32.50
N PHE A 225 -26.31 1.45 -32.52
CA PHE A 225 -25.58 1.07 -33.75
C PHE A 225 -26.54 0.52 -34.82
N PRO A 226 -26.29 0.85 -36.09
CA PRO A 226 -27.08 0.36 -37.18
C PRO A 226 -27.14 -1.18 -37.23
N VAL A 227 -28.27 -1.72 -37.63
CA VAL A 227 -28.40 -3.17 -37.92
C VAL A 227 -27.51 -3.58 -39.08
N LEU A 228 -26.82 -4.70 -38.95
CA LEU A 228 -26.03 -5.29 -40.01
C LEU A 228 -26.71 -6.57 -40.55
N GLU A 229 -26.98 -6.59 -41.80
CA GLU A 229 -27.42 -7.82 -42.47
C GLU A 229 -26.28 -8.85 -42.57
N TRP A 230 -26.64 -10.11 -42.75
CA TRP A 230 -25.65 -11.20 -42.78
C TRP A 230 -24.60 -10.99 -43.88
N GLY A 231 -23.36 -10.78 -43.47
CA GLY A 231 -22.23 -10.54 -44.35
C GLY A 231 -22.08 -9.09 -44.82
N GLU A 232 -22.85 -8.17 -44.29
CA GLU A 232 -22.79 -6.76 -44.62
C GLU A 232 -21.54 -6.10 -44.02
N ILE A 233 -21.00 -5.11 -44.74
CA ILE A 233 -20.08 -4.10 -44.22
C ILE A 233 -20.80 -2.77 -44.29
N SER A 234 -20.89 -2.04 -43.19
CA SER A 234 -21.53 -0.73 -43.17
C SER A 234 -20.93 0.20 -44.24
N LYS A 235 -21.80 0.97 -44.90
CA LYS A 235 -21.35 1.97 -45.87
C LYS A 235 -20.61 3.12 -45.21
N ASP A 236 -21.05 3.49 -44.02
CA ASP A 236 -20.59 4.69 -43.30
C ASP A 236 -19.44 4.42 -42.32
N ASP A 237 -19.22 3.14 -41.94
CA ASP A 237 -18.16 2.76 -41.01
C ASP A 237 -17.56 1.40 -41.35
N PHE A 238 -16.34 1.42 -41.94
CA PHE A 238 -15.56 0.24 -42.26
C PHE A 238 -15.41 -0.76 -41.10
N TYR A 239 -15.29 -0.29 -39.86
CA TYR A 239 -15.14 -1.16 -38.71
C TYR A 239 -16.48 -1.74 -38.21
N HIS A 240 -17.63 -1.23 -38.69
CA HIS A 240 -18.93 -1.80 -38.39
C HIS A 240 -19.24 -2.90 -39.38
N ALA A 241 -18.60 -4.05 -39.18
CA ALA A 241 -18.69 -5.25 -39.99
C ALA A 241 -18.44 -6.48 -39.13
N PHE A 242 -18.82 -7.65 -39.60
CA PHE A 242 -18.51 -8.91 -38.93
C PHE A 242 -18.16 -10.01 -39.90
N ARG A 243 -17.48 -11.03 -39.41
CA ARG A 243 -17.11 -12.21 -40.17
C ARG A 243 -18.34 -13.12 -40.34
N THR A 244 -18.58 -13.59 -41.59
CA THR A 244 -19.60 -14.62 -41.86
C THR A 244 -19.13 -15.98 -41.33
N TYR A 245 -20.06 -16.75 -40.83
CA TYR A 245 -19.87 -18.12 -40.38
C TYR A 245 -20.56 -19.12 -41.27
N ASP A 246 -20.37 -20.42 -41.02
CA ASP A 246 -21.19 -21.48 -41.61
C ASP A 246 -22.67 -21.21 -41.35
N VAL A 247 -23.51 -21.31 -42.38
CA VAL A 247 -24.95 -20.99 -42.28
C VAL A 247 -25.63 -21.77 -41.16
N ARG A 248 -25.20 -23.01 -40.89
CA ARG A 248 -25.72 -23.82 -39.77
C ARG A 248 -25.53 -23.14 -38.42
N MET A 249 -24.43 -22.42 -38.20
CA MET A 249 -24.20 -21.71 -36.96
C MET A 249 -25.20 -20.56 -36.78
N ARG A 250 -25.68 -19.96 -37.87
CA ARG A 250 -26.75 -18.97 -37.80
C ARG A 250 -28.04 -19.60 -37.28
N ASP A 251 -28.41 -20.81 -37.84
CA ASP A 251 -29.61 -21.52 -37.40
C ASP A 251 -29.59 -21.89 -35.92
N TRP A 252 -28.40 -22.12 -35.34
CA TRP A 252 -28.26 -22.43 -33.90
C TRP A 252 -28.63 -21.25 -33.02
N ILE A 253 -28.44 -20.02 -33.46
CA ILE A 253 -28.64 -18.81 -32.65
C ILE A 253 -29.87 -17.98 -33.04
N HIS A 254 -30.45 -18.25 -34.23
CA HIS A 254 -31.52 -17.40 -34.80
C HIS A 254 -32.74 -17.27 -33.91
N ASP A 255 -33.23 -18.36 -33.38
CA ASP A 255 -34.48 -18.38 -32.57
C ASP A 255 -34.26 -18.10 -31.09
N LEU A 256 -32.99 -17.85 -30.65
CA LEU A 256 -32.68 -17.61 -29.28
C LEU A 256 -33.15 -16.22 -28.81
N LYS A 257 -33.72 -16.19 -27.61
CA LYS A 257 -33.99 -14.96 -26.89
C LYS A 257 -32.76 -14.49 -26.08
N GLU A 258 -32.80 -13.27 -25.64
CA GLU A 258 -31.75 -12.72 -24.75
C GLU A 258 -31.46 -13.66 -23.56
N GLY A 259 -30.19 -14.03 -23.41
CA GLY A 259 -29.71 -14.91 -22.36
C GLY A 259 -29.89 -16.40 -22.59
N GLU A 260 -30.50 -16.82 -23.71
CA GLU A 260 -30.59 -18.21 -24.07
C GLU A 260 -29.33 -18.69 -24.83
N SER A 261 -28.98 -19.93 -24.61
CA SER A 261 -27.83 -20.58 -25.24
C SER A 261 -28.34 -21.57 -26.29
N ALA A 262 -27.65 -21.67 -27.46
CA ALA A 262 -27.94 -22.64 -28.46
C ALA A 262 -27.91 -24.10 -27.98
N PHE A 263 -27.21 -24.38 -26.88
CA PHE A 263 -27.25 -25.71 -26.26
C PHE A 263 -28.59 -26.07 -25.63
N ASP A 264 -29.42 -25.07 -25.33
CA ASP A 264 -30.74 -25.24 -24.72
C ASP A 264 -31.89 -25.31 -25.74
N ASN A 265 -31.59 -25.25 -27.07
CA ASN A 265 -32.61 -25.41 -28.12
C ASN A 265 -33.38 -26.73 -27.97
N ALA A 266 -34.69 -26.68 -28.13
CA ALA A 266 -35.52 -27.88 -28.11
C ALA A 266 -35.21 -28.84 -29.25
N ASP A 267 -34.96 -28.28 -30.47
CA ASP A 267 -34.56 -29.04 -31.65
C ASP A 267 -33.08 -29.41 -31.60
N PRO A 268 -32.71 -30.69 -31.56
CA PRO A 268 -31.31 -31.15 -31.59
C PRO A 268 -30.51 -30.65 -32.81
N LEU A 269 -31.13 -30.45 -33.95
CA LEU A 269 -30.48 -29.93 -35.15
C LEU A 269 -30.09 -28.46 -35.05
N LYS A 270 -30.73 -27.72 -34.13
CA LYS A 270 -30.41 -26.34 -33.80
C LYS A 270 -29.46 -26.21 -32.60
N ARG A 271 -28.92 -27.35 -32.12
CA ARG A 271 -27.85 -27.34 -31.12
C ARG A 271 -26.47 -27.35 -31.79
N PRO A 272 -25.44 -26.79 -31.13
CA PRO A 272 -24.08 -26.85 -31.64
C PRO A 272 -23.61 -28.29 -31.85
N HIS A 273 -23.27 -28.66 -33.07
CA HIS A 273 -22.84 -30.00 -33.48
C HIS A 273 -21.73 -29.97 -34.51
N LYS A 274 -21.09 -31.10 -34.70
CA LYS A 274 -20.18 -31.39 -35.82
C LYS A 274 -20.83 -32.44 -36.73
N LEU A 275 -20.50 -32.40 -38.03
CA LEU A 275 -20.79 -33.48 -38.93
C LEU A 275 -19.56 -34.38 -39.00
N VAL A 276 -19.71 -35.64 -38.65
CA VAL A 276 -18.67 -36.66 -38.78
C VAL A 276 -19.26 -37.77 -39.64
N ASP A 277 -18.68 -37.97 -40.85
CA ASP A 277 -19.15 -38.94 -41.84
C ASP A 277 -20.65 -38.76 -42.23
N GLY A 278 -21.16 -37.53 -42.18
CA GLY A 278 -22.54 -37.19 -42.47
C GLY A 278 -23.50 -37.31 -41.30
N GLU A 279 -23.06 -37.79 -40.15
CA GLU A 279 -23.87 -37.91 -38.96
C GLU A 279 -23.66 -36.70 -38.01
N VAL A 280 -24.73 -36.28 -37.33
CA VAL A 280 -24.73 -35.20 -36.37
C VAL A 280 -24.15 -35.68 -35.03
N VAL A 281 -23.00 -35.13 -34.64
CA VAL A 281 -22.39 -35.34 -33.33
C VAL A 281 -22.49 -34.08 -32.51
N GLU A 282 -23.35 -34.07 -31.50
CA GLU A 282 -23.52 -32.89 -30.60
C GLU A 282 -22.21 -32.51 -29.92
N ASN A 283 -21.96 -31.19 -29.83
CA ASN A 283 -20.85 -30.68 -29.05
C ASN A 283 -21.17 -30.77 -27.56
N ILE A 284 -20.17 -31.18 -26.76
CA ILE A 284 -20.32 -31.19 -25.30
C ILE A 284 -20.34 -29.74 -24.79
N ARG A 285 -21.36 -29.39 -24.03
CA ARG A 285 -21.46 -28.10 -23.34
C ARG A 285 -20.37 -28.00 -22.28
N LYS A 286 -19.32 -27.25 -22.57
CA LYS A 286 -18.21 -27.01 -21.62
C LYS A 286 -18.43 -25.77 -20.73
N ASN A 287 -19.26 -24.82 -21.17
CA ASN A 287 -19.48 -23.56 -20.51
C ASN A 287 -20.87 -22.98 -20.87
N ARG A 288 -21.56 -22.41 -19.91
CA ARG A 288 -22.92 -21.90 -20.08
C ARG A 288 -23.02 -20.67 -20.99
N ASP A 289 -21.93 -19.92 -21.14
CA ASP A 289 -21.92 -18.64 -21.86
C ASP A 289 -21.55 -18.76 -23.35
N LYS A 290 -21.34 -19.99 -23.83
CA LYS A 290 -21.06 -20.25 -25.27
C LYS A 290 -22.34 -20.26 -26.09
N TYR A 291 -22.29 -19.69 -27.30
CA TYR A 291 -23.44 -19.52 -28.18
C TYR A 291 -24.65 -18.89 -27.47
N THR A 292 -24.40 -17.98 -26.55
CA THR A 292 -25.45 -17.37 -25.74
C THR A 292 -25.66 -15.93 -26.16
N ARG A 293 -26.88 -15.56 -26.48
CA ARG A 293 -27.25 -14.17 -26.74
C ARG A 293 -27.06 -13.32 -25.50
N GLN A 294 -26.41 -12.18 -25.65
CA GLN A 294 -26.25 -11.23 -24.60
C GLN A 294 -27.57 -10.57 -24.21
N LYS A 295 -27.63 -9.88 -23.09
CA LYS A 295 -28.82 -9.17 -22.62
C LYS A 295 -28.57 -7.66 -22.70
N TRP A 296 -29.52 -6.94 -23.29
CA TRP A 296 -29.42 -5.49 -23.43
C TRP A 296 -29.29 -4.75 -22.07
N ASP A 297 -30.07 -5.16 -21.09
CA ASP A 297 -30.15 -4.47 -19.79
C ASP A 297 -29.19 -5.07 -18.75
N ARG A 298 -28.05 -5.57 -19.21
CA ARG A 298 -26.94 -6.06 -18.40
C ARG A 298 -25.64 -5.33 -18.78
N PHE A 299 -24.73 -5.25 -17.83
CA PHE A 299 -23.36 -4.75 -18.09
C PHE A 299 -22.63 -5.64 -19.11
N ILE A 300 -21.73 -5.03 -19.86
CA ILE A 300 -20.95 -5.72 -20.89
C ILE A 300 -19.91 -6.61 -20.23
N GLN A 301 -19.88 -7.87 -20.61
CA GLN A 301 -18.89 -8.83 -20.16
C GLN A 301 -17.50 -8.52 -20.74
N CYS A 302 -16.46 -9.17 -20.22
CA CYS A 302 -15.09 -8.96 -20.66
C CYS A 302 -14.93 -9.25 -22.16
N VAL A 303 -14.44 -8.27 -22.92
CA VAL A 303 -13.97 -8.46 -24.28
C VAL A 303 -12.68 -9.29 -24.24
N HIS A 304 -12.70 -10.48 -24.81
CA HIS A 304 -11.55 -11.41 -24.80
C HIS A 304 -11.00 -11.64 -26.23
N THR A 305 -9.88 -12.34 -26.37
CA THR A 305 -9.15 -12.50 -27.62
C THR A 305 -9.87 -13.34 -28.69
N ARG A 306 -10.90 -14.12 -28.32
CA ARG A 306 -11.71 -14.93 -29.23
C ARG A 306 -13.10 -14.33 -29.45
N ASN A 307 -13.18 -13.00 -29.50
CA ASN A 307 -14.41 -12.25 -29.75
C ASN A 307 -14.91 -12.36 -31.20
N ASP A 308 -14.22 -13.09 -32.05
CA ASP A 308 -14.53 -13.43 -33.40
C ASP A 308 -15.42 -14.68 -33.57
N GLN A 309 -15.72 -15.39 -32.49
CA GLN A 309 -16.39 -16.71 -32.57
C GLN A 309 -17.69 -16.74 -31.78
N LEU A 310 -18.73 -17.25 -32.39
CA LEU A 310 -20.03 -17.57 -31.77
C LEU A 310 -19.87 -18.59 -30.63
N ALA A 311 -18.92 -19.51 -30.79
CA ALA A 311 -18.56 -20.53 -29.80
C ALA A 311 -17.82 -19.99 -28.57
N ALA A 312 -17.42 -18.75 -28.60
CA ALA A 312 -16.76 -18.11 -27.44
C ALA A 312 -17.78 -17.56 -26.42
N GLN A 313 -17.31 -17.19 -25.27
CA GLN A 313 -18.16 -16.67 -24.22
C GLN A 313 -18.61 -15.24 -24.53
N ASN A 314 -19.87 -14.94 -24.28
CA ASN A 314 -20.41 -13.58 -24.32
C ASN A 314 -20.18 -12.82 -25.63
N THR A 315 -20.26 -13.49 -26.78
CA THR A 315 -19.94 -12.88 -28.08
C THR A 315 -21.15 -12.67 -29.00
N VAL A 316 -22.29 -13.33 -28.72
CA VAL A 316 -23.46 -13.25 -29.61
C VAL A 316 -24.25 -11.99 -29.30
N HIS A 317 -24.52 -11.21 -30.35
CA HIS A 317 -25.33 -9.98 -30.25
C HIS A 317 -26.74 -10.27 -29.68
N PRO A 318 -27.38 -9.40 -28.90
CA PRO A 318 -28.71 -9.64 -28.31
C PRO A 318 -29.81 -9.98 -29.29
N GLU A 319 -29.83 -9.37 -30.46
CA GLU A 319 -30.88 -9.48 -31.45
C GLU A 319 -30.41 -10.03 -32.80
N GLN A 320 -29.20 -9.69 -33.25
CA GLN A 320 -28.68 -10.02 -34.55
C GLN A 320 -27.91 -11.36 -34.54
N ASP A 321 -27.91 -12.09 -35.64
CA ASP A 321 -27.30 -13.45 -35.74
C ASP A 321 -25.79 -13.36 -35.97
N ARG A 322 -25.07 -12.60 -35.15
CA ARG A 322 -23.66 -12.32 -35.33
C ARG A 322 -22.93 -12.12 -33.98
N VAL A 323 -21.61 -12.09 -34.08
CA VAL A 323 -20.80 -11.51 -33.02
C VAL A 323 -20.79 -9.99 -33.14
N PHE A 324 -20.32 -9.30 -32.08
CA PHE A 324 -20.15 -7.85 -32.15
C PHE A 324 -19.15 -7.45 -33.25
N SER A 325 -19.41 -6.33 -33.91
CA SER A 325 -18.50 -5.72 -34.88
C SER A 325 -17.24 -5.17 -34.20
N ILE A 326 -16.21 -4.87 -35.01
CA ILE A 326 -15.00 -4.21 -34.48
C ILE A 326 -15.36 -2.85 -33.87
N ARG A 327 -16.25 -2.07 -34.49
CA ARG A 327 -16.68 -0.77 -33.98
C ARG A 327 -17.37 -0.90 -32.62
N GLU A 328 -18.32 -1.81 -32.49
CA GLU A 328 -18.99 -2.07 -31.21
C GLU A 328 -17.97 -2.46 -30.11
N LEU A 329 -17.01 -3.34 -30.45
CA LEU A 329 -15.95 -3.72 -29.51
C LEU A 329 -15.02 -2.55 -29.15
N MET A 330 -14.72 -1.66 -30.11
CA MET A 330 -13.97 -0.42 -29.81
C MET A 330 -14.73 0.43 -28.80
N THR A 331 -16.03 0.62 -28.97
CA THR A 331 -16.87 1.38 -28.04
C THR A 331 -16.93 0.73 -26.66
N MET A 332 -17.06 -0.62 -26.59
CA MET A 332 -17.00 -1.39 -25.35
C MET A 332 -15.67 -1.23 -24.62
N MET A 333 -14.58 -0.97 -25.34
CA MET A 333 -13.22 -0.76 -24.79
C MET A 333 -12.84 0.71 -24.67
N ASN A 334 -13.81 1.63 -24.83
CA ASN A 334 -13.60 3.09 -24.79
C ASN A 334 -12.51 3.58 -25.77
N ILE A 335 -12.34 2.89 -26.90
CA ILE A 335 -11.39 3.30 -27.92
C ILE A 335 -12.05 4.36 -28.80
N PRO A 336 -11.46 5.55 -28.95
CA PRO A 336 -12.07 6.62 -29.74
C PRO A 336 -12.10 6.27 -31.25
N GLU A 337 -13.05 6.84 -31.96
CA GLU A 337 -13.22 6.63 -33.39
C GLU A 337 -12.00 7.06 -34.20
N THR A 338 -11.24 8.00 -33.72
CA THR A 338 -10.00 8.50 -34.31
C THR A 338 -8.83 7.51 -34.24
N PHE A 339 -8.99 6.36 -33.56
CA PHE A 339 -7.95 5.35 -33.46
C PHE A 339 -7.86 4.53 -34.77
N ASN A 340 -6.73 4.56 -35.43
CA ASN A 340 -6.46 3.87 -36.69
C ASN A 340 -5.84 2.48 -36.46
N TRP A 341 -6.49 1.43 -36.95
CA TRP A 341 -5.96 0.06 -36.90
C TRP A 341 -5.12 -0.31 -38.13
N VAL A 342 -5.28 0.41 -39.22
CA VAL A 342 -4.59 0.23 -40.49
C VAL A 342 -3.99 1.53 -40.99
N ASP A 343 -3.10 1.46 -41.98
CA ASP A 343 -2.38 2.60 -42.53
C ASP A 343 -3.27 3.44 -43.51
N LYS A 344 -4.50 3.67 -43.11
CA LYS A 344 -5.47 4.47 -43.88
C LYS A 344 -6.44 5.14 -42.92
N PRO A 345 -6.78 6.39 -43.14
CA PRO A 345 -7.82 7.06 -42.36
C PRO A 345 -9.20 6.46 -42.64
N LEU A 346 -10.12 6.59 -41.70
CA LEU A 346 -11.45 6.01 -41.78
C LEU A 346 -12.23 6.48 -43.05
N GLU A 347 -12.08 7.74 -43.42
CA GLU A 347 -12.72 8.32 -44.61
C GLU A 347 -12.27 7.60 -45.92
N GLU A 348 -10.99 7.28 -46.03
CA GLU A 348 -10.46 6.53 -47.18
C GLU A 348 -11.00 5.10 -47.19
N LEU A 349 -11.03 4.45 -46.00
CA LEU A 349 -11.60 3.11 -45.86
C LEU A 349 -13.08 3.08 -46.22
N ASN A 350 -13.85 4.08 -45.82
CA ASN A 350 -15.28 4.16 -46.12
C ASN A 350 -15.56 4.43 -47.60
N ALA A 351 -14.66 5.13 -48.28
CA ALA A 351 -14.79 5.43 -49.72
C ALA A 351 -14.43 4.26 -50.65
N MET A 352 -13.85 3.18 -50.12
CA MET A 352 -13.49 1.98 -50.91
C MET A 352 -14.74 1.23 -51.42
N SER A 353 -14.57 0.53 -52.51
CA SER A 353 -15.57 -0.45 -52.98
C SER A 353 -15.72 -1.61 -51.97
N ASP A 354 -16.88 -2.25 -51.95
CA ASP A 354 -17.15 -3.40 -51.06
C ASP A 354 -16.12 -4.52 -51.23
N ALA A 355 -15.64 -4.78 -52.41
CA ALA A 355 -14.62 -5.79 -52.69
C ALA A 355 -13.28 -5.44 -52.03
N GLU A 356 -12.86 -4.18 -52.11
CA GLU A 356 -11.65 -3.68 -51.47
C GLU A 356 -11.79 -3.67 -49.95
N LYS A 357 -12.93 -3.18 -49.42
CA LYS A 357 -13.25 -3.24 -47.99
C LYS A 357 -13.11 -4.66 -47.44
N ARG A 358 -13.70 -5.64 -48.11
CA ARG A 358 -13.64 -7.07 -47.69
C ARG A 358 -12.22 -7.61 -47.71
N LYS A 359 -11.40 -7.24 -48.68
CA LYS A 359 -9.99 -7.62 -48.76
C LYS A 359 -9.20 -7.08 -47.55
N VAL A 360 -9.28 -5.79 -47.34
CA VAL A 360 -8.59 -5.11 -46.18
C VAL A 360 -9.10 -5.64 -44.85
N TYR A 361 -10.42 -5.81 -44.70
CA TYR A 361 -11.02 -6.35 -43.49
C TYR A 361 -10.49 -7.76 -43.16
N LYS A 362 -10.50 -8.67 -44.14
CA LYS A 362 -10.00 -10.04 -43.98
C LYS A 362 -8.53 -10.09 -43.59
N GLU A 363 -7.71 -9.18 -44.11
CA GLU A 363 -6.27 -9.11 -43.76
C GLU A 363 -6.01 -8.70 -42.33
N HIS A 364 -6.82 -7.79 -41.79
CA HIS A 364 -6.54 -7.14 -40.52
C HIS A 364 -7.42 -7.58 -39.36
N GLU A 365 -8.64 -8.12 -39.62
CA GLU A 365 -9.65 -8.46 -38.62
C GLU A 365 -9.10 -9.26 -37.44
N THR A 366 -8.40 -10.36 -37.71
CA THR A 366 -7.90 -11.26 -36.66
C THR A 366 -6.94 -10.55 -35.72
N ASN A 367 -6.02 -9.74 -36.24
CA ASN A 367 -5.08 -8.98 -35.46
C ASN A 367 -5.80 -7.90 -34.63
N ILE A 368 -6.74 -7.17 -35.20
CA ILE A 368 -7.51 -6.12 -34.51
C ILE A 368 -8.29 -6.75 -33.35
N ARG A 369 -9.06 -7.82 -33.60
CA ARG A 369 -9.87 -8.47 -32.55
C ARG A 369 -9.03 -9.05 -31.42
N GLN A 370 -7.86 -9.62 -31.77
CA GLN A 370 -6.91 -10.10 -30.75
C GLN A 370 -6.38 -8.94 -29.90
N CYS A 371 -5.97 -7.84 -30.55
CA CYS A 371 -5.49 -6.66 -29.82
C CYS A 371 -6.58 -6.03 -28.94
N LEU A 372 -7.85 -6.02 -29.37
CA LEU A 372 -8.98 -5.58 -28.57
C LEU A 372 -9.15 -6.41 -27.30
N GLY A 373 -9.05 -7.74 -27.42
CA GLY A 373 -9.17 -8.65 -26.27
C GLY A 373 -8.00 -8.60 -25.29
N GLU A 374 -6.81 -8.20 -25.76
CA GLU A 374 -5.62 -8.05 -24.90
C GLU A 374 -5.56 -6.66 -24.25
N ALA A 375 -6.19 -5.66 -24.82
CA ALA A 375 -6.04 -4.27 -24.44
C ALA A 375 -6.58 -3.95 -23.04
N VAL A 376 -5.98 -2.93 -22.44
CA VAL A 376 -6.58 -2.18 -21.33
C VAL A 376 -7.54 -1.14 -21.92
N PRO A 377 -8.77 -1.00 -21.42
CA PRO A 377 -9.67 0.06 -21.88
C PRO A 377 -9.01 1.44 -21.80
N THR A 378 -9.12 2.22 -22.87
CA THR A 378 -8.39 3.50 -23.02
C THR A 378 -8.69 4.47 -21.88
N ILE A 379 -9.95 4.51 -21.40
CA ILE A 379 -10.40 5.40 -20.35
C ILE A 379 -9.64 5.23 -19.01
N ILE A 380 -9.18 4.02 -18.70
CA ILE A 380 -8.46 3.74 -17.45
C ILE A 380 -7.12 4.45 -17.44
N MET A 381 -6.33 4.30 -18.50
CA MET A 381 -5.05 4.98 -18.62
C MET A 381 -5.23 6.49 -18.86
N GLN A 382 -6.33 6.91 -19.46
CA GLN A 382 -6.67 8.32 -19.61
C GLN A 382 -6.91 8.99 -18.26
N GLN A 383 -7.70 8.37 -17.37
CA GLN A 383 -7.93 8.91 -16.02
C GLN A 383 -6.63 8.97 -15.21
N ILE A 384 -5.79 7.93 -15.28
CA ILE A 384 -4.47 7.95 -14.62
C ILE A 384 -3.61 9.10 -15.16
N ALA A 385 -3.55 9.27 -16.48
CA ALA A 385 -2.81 10.33 -17.13
C ALA A 385 -3.36 11.72 -16.72
N HIS A 386 -4.69 11.89 -16.72
CA HIS A 386 -5.35 13.12 -16.26
C HIS A 386 -4.96 13.47 -14.82
N ASN A 387 -5.03 12.50 -13.91
CA ASN A 387 -4.66 12.68 -12.51
C ASN A 387 -3.18 13.09 -12.37
N ILE A 388 -2.27 12.38 -13.07
CA ILE A 388 -0.85 12.72 -13.08
C ILE A 388 -0.64 14.14 -13.59
N LYS A 389 -1.20 14.49 -14.75
CA LYS A 389 -1.07 15.82 -15.35
C LYS A 389 -1.58 16.92 -14.42
N THR A 390 -2.75 16.71 -13.83
CA THR A 390 -3.39 17.67 -12.92
C THR A 390 -2.55 17.88 -11.67
N LEU A 391 -2.10 16.80 -11.03
CA LEU A 391 -1.40 16.88 -9.74
C LEU A 391 0.04 17.37 -9.89
N PHE A 392 0.80 16.86 -10.87
CA PHE A 392 2.18 17.33 -11.11
C PHE A 392 2.24 18.67 -11.86
N GLY A 393 1.15 19.10 -12.49
CA GLY A 393 1.05 20.42 -13.12
C GLY A 393 0.75 21.55 -12.14
N ARG A 394 0.26 21.24 -10.94
CA ARG A 394 0.05 22.20 -9.86
C ARG A 394 1.38 22.64 -9.26
N LYS A 395 1.45 23.89 -8.81
CA LYS A 395 2.57 24.35 -8.00
C LYS A 395 2.48 23.65 -6.63
N LEU A 396 3.40 22.70 -6.40
CA LEU A 396 3.47 22.02 -5.10
C LEU A 396 3.94 23.04 -4.04
N VAL A 397 3.13 23.24 -3.01
CA VAL A 397 3.41 24.16 -1.92
C VAL A 397 4.21 23.41 -0.84
N GLY A 398 5.51 23.70 -0.75
CA GLY A 398 6.38 23.09 0.26
C GLY A 398 6.18 23.70 1.65
N SER A 399 6.68 23.03 2.71
CA SER A 399 6.52 23.47 4.10
C SER A 399 6.98 24.90 4.36
N ALA A 400 8.07 25.35 3.72
CA ALA A 400 8.54 26.74 3.84
C ALA A 400 7.56 27.77 3.22
N GLU A 401 6.90 27.40 2.12
CA GLU A 401 5.89 28.26 1.50
C GLU A 401 4.58 28.26 2.29
N ILE A 402 4.19 27.12 2.86
CA ILE A 402 3.05 27.04 3.79
C ILE A 402 3.25 27.99 4.97
N ASN A 403 4.43 27.99 5.61
CA ASN A 403 4.73 28.91 6.71
C ASN A 403 4.63 30.39 6.28
N LYS A 404 5.12 30.72 5.08
CA LYS A 404 4.96 32.08 4.54
C LYS A 404 3.49 32.46 4.32
N ILE A 405 2.66 31.52 3.85
CA ILE A 405 1.22 31.74 3.70
C ILE A 405 0.60 32.01 5.07
N ILE A 406 0.91 31.19 6.07
CA ILE A 406 0.41 31.34 7.44
C ILE A 406 0.75 32.73 8.00
N GLU A 407 2.01 33.13 7.86
CA GLU A 407 2.49 34.44 8.34
C GLU A 407 1.85 35.60 7.57
N SER A 408 1.90 35.58 6.23
CA SER A 408 1.43 36.68 5.37
C SER A 408 -0.08 36.90 5.46
N GLN A 409 -0.85 35.82 5.63
CA GLN A 409 -2.31 35.84 5.80
C GLN A 409 -2.75 35.91 7.26
N LYS A 410 -1.79 35.94 8.22
CA LYS A 410 -2.03 35.96 9.66
C LYS A 410 -2.97 34.85 10.14
N LEU A 411 -2.80 33.62 9.61
CA LEU A 411 -3.73 32.52 9.82
C LEU A 411 -3.70 31.93 11.24
N VAL A 412 -2.77 32.36 12.07
CA VAL A 412 -2.78 32.05 13.52
C VAL A 412 -3.99 32.68 14.21
N GLU A 413 -4.49 33.82 13.69
CA GLU A 413 -5.73 34.46 14.14
C GLU A 413 -6.94 33.65 13.68
N ARG A 414 -7.78 33.27 14.61
CA ARG A 414 -8.90 32.35 14.35
C ARG A 414 -9.81 32.76 13.21
N GLN A 415 -10.23 34.05 13.18
CA GLN A 415 -11.16 34.53 12.16
C GLN A 415 -10.51 34.52 10.77
N ASN A 416 -9.24 34.94 10.67
CA ASN A 416 -8.51 34.92 9.40
C ASN A 416 -8.39 33.48 8.84
N LEU A 417 -8.16 32.51 9.72
CA LEU A 417 -8.11 31.09 9.30
C LEU A 417 -9.46 30.63 8.77
N LEU A 418 -10.57 30.93 9.44
CA LEU A 418 -11.91 30.51 8.98
C LEU A 418 -12.24 31.15 7.62
N ASP A 419 -12.03 32.48 7.49
CA ASP A 419 -12.27 33.19 6.24
C ASP A 419 -11.39 32.66 5.09
N PHE A 420 -10.13 32.35 5.39
CA PHE A 420 -9.21 31.76 4.42
C PHE A 420 -9.62 30.35 3.99
N LEU A 421 -10.05 29.49 4.94
CA LEU A 421 -10.53 28.15 4.62
C LEU A 421 -11.84 28.17 3.81
N ASP A 422 -12.74 29.10 4.13
CA ASP A 422 -14.02 29.22 3.42
C ASP A 422 -13.82 29.72 1.97
N ALA A 423 -13.04 30.76 1.79
CA ALA A 423 -12.84 31.39 0.50
C ALA A 423 -11.78 30.72 -0.38
N ASN A 424 -10.79 30.04 0.23
CA ASN A 424 -9.59 29.50 -0.47
C ASN A 424 -9.02 30.47 -1.51
N PRO A 425 -8.62 31.70 -1.14
CA PRO A 425 -8.31 32.76 -2.09
C PRO A 425 -7.08 32.48 -2.97
N LEU A 426 -6.26 31.50 -2.57
CA LEU A 426 -5.07 31.08 -3.31
C LEU A 426 -5.30 29.83 -4.18
N GLY A 427 -6.52 29.26 -4.19
CA GLY A 427 -6.85 28.04 -4.92
C GLY A 427 -5.98 26.84 -4.52
N LEU A 428 -5.69 26.73 -3.22
CA LEU A 428 -4.87 25.62 -2.70
C LEU A 428 -5.66 24.32 -2.75
N ASP A 429 -4.94 23.22 -2.90
CA ASP A 429 -5.55 21.89 -2.80
C ASP A 429 -5.93 21.55 -1.35
N VAL A 430 -6.88 20.63 -1.20
CA VAL A 430 -7.40 20.21 0.09
C VAL A 430 -6.31 19.72 1.05
N PRO A 431 -5.34 18.88 0.64
CA PRO A 431 -4.25 18.48 1.53
C PRO A 431 -3.42 19.65 2.05
N THR A 432 -3.18 20.66 1.22
CA THR A 432 -2.46 21.89 1.63
C THR A 432 -3.29 22.69 2.65
N LEU A 433 -4.61 22.85 2.42
CA LEU A 433 -5.51 23.50 3.35
C LEU A 433 -5.57 22.75 4.70
N MET A 434 -5.67 21.43 4.68
CA MET A 434 -5.61 20.58 5.87
C MET A 434 -4.30 20.80 6.64
N ARG A 435 -3.18 20.86 5.93
CA ARG A 435 -1.86 21.09 6.53
C ARG A 435 -1.76 22.47 7.18
N ILE A 436 -2.26 23.51 6.53
CA ILE A 436 -2.35 24.88 7.11
C ILE A 436 -3.19 24.84 8.39
N THR A 437 -4.37 24.26 8.33
CA THR A 437 -5.30 24.13 9.46
C THR A 437 -4.62 23.54 10.68
N GLU A 438 -3.86 22.47 10.51
CA GLU A 438 -3.17 21.82 11.61
C GLU A 438 -1.99 22.63 12.16
N LEU A 439 -1.23 23.30 11.30
CA LEU A 439 -0.11 24.14 11.74
C LEU A 439 -0.61 25.37 12.49
N CYS A 440 -1.84 25.82 12.22
CA CYS A 440 -2.48 26.93 12.93
C CYS A 440 -3.21 26.52 14.22
N ASN A 441 -3.31 25.19 14.52
CA ASN A 441 -3.96 24.72 15.75
C ASN A 441 -3.06 24.94 16.98
N ALA A 442 -3.40 25.93 17.81
CA ALA A 442 -2.66 26.28 19.03
C ALA A 442 -2.70 25.18 20.12
N GLU A 443 -3.73 24.34 20.14
CA GLU A 443 -3.88 23.25 21.12
C GLU A 443 -3.15 21.95 20.72
N ARG A 444 -2.46 21.97 19.56
CA ARG A 444 -1.80 20.79 18.98
C ARG A 444 -0.82 20.12 19.95
N GLU A 445 0.07 20.91 20.56
CA GLU A 445 1.07 20.36 21.49
C GLU A 445 0.43 19.85 22.77
N LYS A 446 -0.58 20.56 23.27
CA LYS A 446 -1.31 20.20 24.50
C LYS A 446 -2.09 18.90 24.35
N ASN A 447 -2.68 18.66 23.18
CA ASN A 447 -3.47 17.47 22.89
C ASN A 447 -2.64 16.33 22.29
N ALA A 448 -1.31 16.51 22.12
CA ALA A 448 -0.42 15.59 21.39
C ALA A 448 -1.02 15.11 20.06
N ALA A 449 -1.71 16.04 19.38
CA ALA A 449 -2.30 15.81 18.07
C ALA A 449 -1.23 15.99 16.99
N PHE A 450 -0.88 14.91 16.31
CA PHE A 450 0.11 14.92 15.24
C PHE A 450 -0.57 14.82 13.88
N TYR A 451 -0.08 15.63 12.93
CA TYR A 451 -0.54 15.57 11.54
C TYR A 451 -0.31 14.19 10.96
N THR A 452 -1.39 13.59 10.45
CA THR A 452 -1.28 12.32 9.75
C THR A 452 -0.82 12.56 8.32
N ASN A 453 0.46 12.30 8.07
CA ASN A 453 1.04 12.46 6.73
C ASN A 453 0.25 11.67 5.69
N LYS A 454 0.12 12.24 4.51
CA LYS A 454 -0.69 11.68 3.42
C LYS A 454 -0.30 10.24 3.06
N PHE A 455 0.99 9.91 3.11
CA PHE A 455 1.46 8.55 2.82
C PHE A 455 1.07 7.53 3.89
N LEU A 456 0.95 7.93 5.18
CA LEU A 456 0.44 7.05 6.24
C LEU A 456 -1.03 6.70 6.01
N VAL A 457 -1.82 7.72 5.63
CA VAL A 457 -3.23 7.51 5.28
C VAL A 457 -3.33 6.60 4.07
N ASN A 458 -2.52 6.84 3.03
CA ASN A 458 -2.46 5.99 1.84
C ASN A 458 -2.21 4.52 2.20
N ASP A 459 -1.15 4.26 2.97
CA ASP A 459 -0.75 2.89 3.31
C ASP A 459 -1.76 2.20 4.22
N THR A 460 -2.39 2.95 5.12
CA THR A 460 -3.49 2.45 5.97
C THR A 460 -4.71 2.11 5.13
N VAL A 461 -5.21 3.05 4.32
CA VAL A 461 -6.44 2.89 3.52
C VAL A 461 -6.28 1.80 2.44
N ASP A 462 -5.06 1.63 1.91
CA ASP A 462 -4.74 0.57 0.96
C ASP A 462 -4.98 -0.85 1.53
N LYS A 463 -4.90 -1.01 2.85
CA LYS A 463 -5.08 -2.29 3.55
C LYS A 463 -6.45 -2.45 4.19
N LEU A 464 -7.32 -1.44 4.15
CA LEU A 464 -8.68 -1.55 4.65
C LEU A 464 -9.49 -2.55 3.83
N PRO A 465 -10.47 -3.25 4.44
CA PRO A 465 -11.31 -4.21 3.75
C PRO A 465 -12.16 -3.56 2.66
N ASP A 466 -12.54 -4.36 1.66
CA ASP A 466 -13.60 -4.03 0.74
C ASP A 466 -14.93 -4.59 1.29
N PHE A 467 -16.01 -3.84 1.11
CA PHE A 467 -17.34 -4.19 1.60
C PHE A 467 -18.28 -4.54 0.43
N THR A 468 -19.18 -5.51 0.65
CA THR A 468 -20.15 -5.96 -0.35
C THR A 468 -21.59 -5.63 0.02
N GLN A 469 -21.83 -5.20 1.27
CA GLN A 469 -23.14 -4.78 1.73
C GLN A 469 -23.54 -3.42 1.12
N PRO A 470 -24.85 -3.16 0.98
CA PRO A 470 -25.34 -1.93 0.36
C PRO A 470 -25.18 -0.67 1.22
N GLU A 471 -25.01 -0.83 2.53
CA GLU A 471 -24.75 0.26 3.48
C GLU A 471 -23.57 -0.11 4.37
N ILE A 472 -22.67 0.84 4.59
CA ILE A 472 -21.58 0.74 5.57
C ILE A 472 -21.55 1.97 6.47
N ARG A 473 -21.13 1.75 7.72
CA ARG A 473 -20.95 2.77 8.73
C ARG A 473 -19.50 2.82 9.18
N ILE A 474 -18.89 3.97 9.04
CA ILE A 474 -17.49 4.21 9.36
C ILE A 474 -17.42 5.26 10.47
N ILE A 475 -16.54 5.05 11.45
CA ILE A 475 -16.22 6.07 12.45
C ILE A 475 -14.74 6.46 12.36
N GLU A 476 -14.49 7.77 12.35
CA GLU A 476 -13.18 8.37 12.59
C GLU A 476 -13.22 8.99 13.99
N PRO A 477 -12.58 8.37 14.99
CA PRO A 477 -12.76 8.73 16.40
C PRO A 477 -11.99 9.97 16.84
N SER A 478 -11.15 10.53 15.99
CA SER A 478 -10.35 11.75 16.23
C SER A 478 -10.06 12.41 14.90
N GLY A 479 -11.04 13.15 14.38
CA GLY A 479 -11.05 13.63 12.99
C GLY A 479 -9.98 14.66 12.66
N GLY A 480 -9.61 15.55 13.61
CA GLY A 480 -8.64 16.60 13.37
C GLY A 480 -8.97 17.44 12.15
N ALA A 481 -8.07 17.51 11.18
CA ALA A 481 -8.30 18.18 9.89
C ALA A 481 -8.95 17.26 8.82
N GLY A 482 -9.32 16.01 9.15
CA GLY A 482 -10.01 15.09 8.24
C GLY A 482 -9.11 14.43 7.21
N SER A 483 -7.85 14.15 7.56
CA SER A 483 -6.86 13.57 6.63
C SER A 483 -7.31 12.25 5.97
N PHE A 484 -8.14 11.45 6.63
CA PHE A 484 -8.69 10.20 6.09
C PHE A 484 -9.86 10.41 5.11
N VAL A 485 -10.61 11.51 5.23
CA VAL A 485 -11.87 11.71 4.51
C VAL A 485 -11.74 11.57 2.98
N PRO A 486 -10.80 12.26 2.28
CA PRO A 486 -10.69 12.12 0.82
C PRO A 486 -10.35 10.70 0.37
N PHE A 487 -9.58 9.97 1.19
CA PHE A 487 -9.20 8.59 0.91
C PHE A 487 -10.36 7.62 1.12
N LEU A 488 -11.14 7.79 2.19
CA LEU A 488 -12.33 6.98 2.47
C LEU A 488 -13.40 7.18 1.41
N ILE A 489 -13.64 8.43 1.00
CA ILE A 489 -14.54 8.73 -0.13
C ILE A 489 -14.11 7.97 -1.37
N LYS A 490 -12.84 8.06 -1.75
CA LYS A 490 -12.33 7.36 -2.94
C LYS A 490 -12.33 5.84 -2.79
N LYS A 491 -12.04 5.32 -1.59
CA LYS A 491 -12.04 3.87 -1.30
C LYS A 491 -13.42 3.26 -1.44
N TYR A 492 -14.44 3.91 -0.87
CA TYR A 492 -15.78 3.36 -0.72
C TYR A 492 -16.83 4.01 -1.63
N ALA A 493 -16.42 4.76 -2.65
CA ALA A 493 -17.31 5.37 -3.63
C ALA A 493 -18.26 4.38 -4.33
N TYR A 494 -17.88 3.10 -4.37
CA TYR A 494 -18.67 2.02 -4.98
C TYR A 494 -19.79 1.48 -4.08
N VAL A 495 -19.78 1.79 -2.79
CA VAL A 495 -20.80 1.34 -1.84
C VAL A 495 -22.03 2.22 -2.01
N PRO A 496 -23.26 1.67 -2.18
CA PRO A 496 -24.45 2.46 -2.41
C PRO A 496 -24.76 3.50 -1.33
N HIS A 497 -24.50 3.19 -0.06
CA HIS A 497 -24.70 4.11 1.06
C HIS A 497 -23.54 4.03 2.05
N VAL A 498 -22.86 5.15 2.29
CA VAL A 498 -21.76 5.27 3.26
C VAL A 498 -22.10 6.33 4.28
N ILE A 499 -22.15 5.95 5.55
CA ILE A 499 -22.29 6.87 6.67
C ILE A 499 -20.92 6.99 7.33
N LEU A 500 -20.35 8.20 7.34
CA LEU A 500 -19.06 8.51 7.95
C LEU A 500 -19.28 9.46 9.13
N ASP A 501 -19.15 8.94 10.34
CA ASP A 501 -19.18 9.71 11.57
C ASP A 501 -17.77 10.13 11.94
N ILE A 502 -17.53 11.43 12.07
CA ILE A 502 -16.24 12.00 12.46
C ILE A 502 -16.41 12.66 13.82
N VAL A 503 -15.73 12.10 14.80
CA VAL A 503 -15.80 12.60 16.18
C VAL A 503 -14.51 13.37 16.49
N ASP A 504 -14.64 14.56 17.08
CA ASP A 504 -13.49 15.29 17.62
C ASP A 504 -13.93 16.07 18.87
N ILE A 505 -13.05 16.15 19.87
CA ILE A 505 -13.31 16.86 21.12
C ILE A 505 -13.20 18.37 20.96
N ASP A 506 -12.40 18.83 19.96
CA ASP A 506 -12.15 20.25 19.74
C ASP A 506 -13.20 20.86 18.80
N PRO A 507 -14.07 21.77 19.29
CA PRO A 507 -15.05 22.44 18.45
C PRO A 507 -14.42 23.28 17.33
N ASN A 508 -13.16 23.73 17.49
CA ASN A 508 -12.43 24.41 16.43
C ASN A 508 -12.06 23.47 15.28
N SER A 509 -11.64 22.26 15.60
CA SER A 509 -11.35 21.22 14.61
C SER A 509 -12.60 20.88 13.80
N ILE A 510 -13.75 20.70 14.45
CA ILE A 510 -15.05 20.47 13.81
C ILE A 510 -15.44 21.64 12.88
N ALA A 511 -15.29 22.89 13.36
CA ALA A 511 -15.61 24.06 12.55
C ALA A 511 -14.69 24.19 11.32
N ASN A 512 -13.38 23.94 11.47
CA ASN A 512 -12.44 23.91 10.35
C ASN A 512 -12.78 22.83 9.36
N LEU A 513 -13.05 21.60 9.84
CA LEU A 513 -13.39 20.47 8.99
C LEU A 513 -14.65 20.73 8.17
N LYS A 514 -15.66 21.37 8.76
CA LYS A 514 -16.86 21.79 8.05
C LYS A 514 -16.57 22.70 6.84
N LEU A 515 -15.59 23.60 6.96
CA LEU A 515 -15.16 24.45 5.85
C LEU A 515 -14.33 23.69 4.83
N LEU A 516 -13.41 22.82 5.29
CA LEU A 516 -12.60 21.98 4.41
C LEU A 516 -13.44 21.05 3.54
N LEU A 517 -14.53 20.49 4.10
CA LEU A 517 -15.46 19.63 3.35
C LEU A 517 -16.14 20.34 2.17
N LYS A 518 -16.27 21.67 2.18
CA LYS A 518 -16.79 22.44 1.02
C LYS A 518 -15.89 22.35 -0.21
N HIS A 519 -14.60 22.04 -0.02
CA HIS A 519 -13.59 21.91 -1.08
C HIS A 519 -13.36 20.47 -1.53
N ILE A 520 -14.10 19.52 -0.96
CA ILE A 520 -14.05 18.09 -1.31
C ILE A 520 -15.30 17.77 -2.12
N ASP A 521 -15.11 17.11 -3.26
CA ASP A 521 -16.22 16.55 -4.02
C ASP A 521 -16.75 15.31 -3.29
N ILE A 522 -17.88 15.48 -2.59
CA ILE A 522 -18.51 14.43 -1.80
C ILE A 522 -19.62 13.80 -2.66
N PRO A 523 -19.50 12.50 -3.02
CA PRO A 523 -20.53 11.82 -3.80
C PRO A 523 -21.87 11.71 -3.04
N GLU A 524 -22.97 11.67 -3.78
CA GLU A 524 -24.34 11.61 -3.21
C GLU A 524 -24.58 10.39 -2.29
N ASN A 525 -23.84 9.32 -2.47
CA ASN A 525 -23.92 8.13 -1.63
C ASN A 525 -23.23 8.27 -0.27
N PHE A 526 -22.56 9.41 0.02
CA PHE A 526 -21.92 9.67 1.30
C PHE A 526 -22.75 10.60 2.18
N THR A 527 -22.94 10.18 3.43
CA THR A 527 -23.45 11.04 4.52
C THR A 527 -22.31 11.21 5.52
N ILE A 528 -21.82 12.46 5.69
CA ILE A 528 -20.74 12.77 6.63
C ILE A 528 -21.33 13.53 7.82
N ASN A 529 -21.22 12.98 9.01
CA ASN A 529 -21.66 13.57 10.26
C ASN A 529 -20.45 14.08 11.05
N LEU A 530 -20.46 15.37 11.41
CA LEU A 530 -19.46 15.98 12.27
C LEU A 530 -19.96 16.06 13.70
N ILE A 531 -19.29 15.39 14.62
CA ILE A 531 -19.72 15.20 16.01
C ILE A 531 -18.69 15.82 16.95
N CYS A 532 -19.06 16.93 17.62
CA CYS A 532 -18.22 17.55 18.64
C CYS A 532 -18.46 16.84 19.97
N SER A 533 -17.59 15.89 20.33
CA SER A 533 -17.70 15.10 21.58
C SER A 533 -16.36 14.51 21.97
N ASP A 534 -16.14 14.32 23.27
CA ASP A 534 -15.08 13.43 23.71
C ASP A 534 -15.42 12.00 23.34
N PHE A 535 -14.57 11.38 22.50
CA PHE A 535 -14.81 10.05 22.00
C PHE A 535 -14.98 9.00 23.11
N LEU A 536 -14.26 9.15 24.24
CA LEU A 536 -14.39 8.20 25.35
C LEU A 536 -15.77 8.22 26.03
N TYR A 537 -16.51 9.33 25.89
CA TYR A 537 -17.89 9.46 26.39
C TYR A 537 -18.95 9.34 25.29
N TYR A 538 -18.51 9.34 24.03
CA TYR A 538 -19.43 9.19 22.91
C TYR A 538 -20.08 7.82 22.90
N ASP A 539 -21.40 7.77 22.84
CA ASP A 539 -22.21 6.55 22.71
C ASP A 539 -22.92 6.55 21.36
N SER A 540 -22.75 5.48 20.60
CA SER A 540 -23.35 5.32 19.28
C SER A 540 -24.58 4.43 19.36
N PRO A 541 -25.68 4.79 18.69
CA PRO A 541 -26.90 3.96 18.69
C PRO A 541 -26.73 2.70 17.82
N TYR A 542 -25.62 2.55 17.10
CA TYR A 542 -25.35 1.43 16.21
C TYR A 542 -23.87 1.03 16.26
N ARG A 543 -23.60 -0.17 15.78
CA ARG A 543 -22.25 -0.68 15.60
C ARG A 543 -21.73 -0.27 14.22
N TYR A 544 -20.42 0.03 14.15
CA TYR A 544 -19.75 0.40 12.91
C TYR A 544 -19.15 -0.82 12.18
N ASP A 545 -19.09 -0.76 10.86
CA ASP A 545 -18.38 -1.75 10.05
C ASP A 545 -16.86 -1.52 10.14
N LEU A 546 -16.45 -0.23 10.25
CA LEU A 546 -15.05 0.19 10.31
C LEU A 546 -14.86 1.36 11.27
N ALA A 547 -13.86 1.23 12.14
CA ALA A 547 -13.26 2.36 12.85
C ALA A 547 -11.85 2.60 12.28
N VAL A 548 -11.54 3.83 11.86
CA VAL A 548 -10.26 4.18 11.27
C VAL A 548 -9.82 5.57 11.71
N GLY A 549 -8.54 5.73 12.04
CA GLY A 549 -8.05 7.05 12.47
C GLY A 549 -6.67 7.02 13.09
N ASN A 550 -6.26 8.19 13.57
CA ASN A 550 -5.02 8.42 14.29
C ASN A 550 -5.33 9.06 15.66
N PRO A 551 -5.57 8.25 16.71
CA PRO A 551 -5.89 8.78 18.02
C PRO A 551 -4.73 9.56 18.65
N PRO A 552 -5.00 10.47 19.62
CA PRO A 552 -3.95 11.26 20.27
C PRO A 552 -3.01 10.39 21.11
N PHE A 553 -1.68 10.64 21.00
CA PHE A 553 -0.62 9.91 21.73
C PHE A 553 -0.28 10.53 23.10
N SER A 554 -1.29 10.97 23.83
CA SER A 554 -1.12 11.55 25.15
C SER A 554 -1.56 10.59 26.24
N LYS A 555 -1.16 10.89 27.49
CA LYS A 555 -1.60 10.14 28.66
C LYS A 555 -2.66 10.92 29.44
N LEU A 556 -3.76 10.27 29.78
CA LEU A 556 -4.78 10.84 30.64
C LEU A 556 -4.25 11.02 32.08
N LYS A 557 -4.73 12.06 32.77
CA LYS A 557 -4.58 12.15 34.21
C LYS A 557 -5.39 11.02 34.87
N GLN A 558 -4.90 10.46 35.98
CA GLN A 558 -5.54 9.32 36.67
C GLN A 558 -7.03 9.53 36.91
N LYS A 559 -7.40 10.70 37.43
CA LYS A 559 -8.82 11.02 37.71
C LYS A 559 -9.72 10.98 36.45
N ALA A 560 -9.21 11.48 35.32
CA ALA A 560 -9.95 11.44 34.05
C ALA A 560 -10.10 10.01 33.52
N ARG A 561 -9.02 9.18 33.68
CA ARG A 561 -9.07 7.77 33.31
C ARG A 561 -10.09 7.00 34.14
N ASP A 562 -10.12 7.20 35.43
CA ASP A 562 -11.04 6.48 36.34
C ASP A 562 -12.51 6.79 36.00
N ILE A 563 -12.80 8.03 35.60
CA ILE A 563 -14.14 8.41 35.12
C ILE A 563 -14.43 7.75 33.76
N SER A 564 -13.49 7.78 32.80
CA SER A 564 -13.65 7.15 31.49
C SER A 564 -13.87 5.64 31.59
N PHE A 565 -13.20 4.99 32.54
CA PHE A 565 -13.38 3.57 32.81
C PHE A 565 -14.83 3.20 33.16
N TRP A 566 -15.51 4.01 33.97
CA TRP A 566 -16.93 3.78 34.33
C TRP A 566 -17.88 3.86 33.14
N PHE A 567 -17.59 4.73 32.19
CA PHE A 567 -18.42 4.88 31.00
C PHE A 567 -18.19 3.81 29.93
N PHE A 568 -16.96 3.32 29.86
CA PHE A 568 -16.55 2.50 28.75
C PHE A 568 -16.07 1.09 29.16
N GLN A 569 -15.74 0.88 30.43
CA GLN A 569 -15.33 -0.41 31.02
C GLN A 569 -14.16 -1.07 30.29
N ASN A 570 -13.09 -0.31 30.02
CA ASN A 570 -11.92 -0.83 29.36
C ASN A 570 -11.24 -1.97 30.12
N VAL A 571 -10.65 -2.91 29.35
CA VAL A 571 -9.99 -4.11 29.87
C VAL A 571 -8.66 -3.78 30.50
N ASN A 572 -7.88 -2.88 29.87
CA ASN A 572 -6.59 -2.48 30.39
C ASN A 572 -6.72 -1.34 31.41
N GLN A 573 -6.49 -1.69 32.68
CA GLN A 573 -6.48 -0.75 33.79
C GLN A 573 -5.08 -0.28 34.18
N ASP A 574 -4.03 -0.79 33.55
CA ASP A 574 -2.64 -0.54 33.90
C ASP A 574 -2.04 0.66 33.15
N THR A 575 -2.72 1.11 32.07
CA THR A 575 -2.25 2.25 31.27
C THR A 575 -3.12 3.48 31.39
N ASN A 576 -2.49 4.64 31.21
CA ASN A 576 -3.16 5.92 30.99
C ASN A 576 -3.04 6.39 29.53
N ASP A 577 -2.55 5.54 28.64
CA ASP A 577 -2.36 5.85 27.22
C ASP A 577 -3.71 6.01 26.51
N LEU A 578 -3.94 7.21 25.97
CA LEU A 578 -5.21 7.57 25.37
C LEU A 578 -5.46 6.79 24.08
N ALA A 579 -4.44 6.55 23.26
CA ALA A 579 -4.57 5.82 22.01
C ALA A 579 -4.94 4.34 22.26
N GLU A 580 -4.46 3.75 23.35
CA GLU A 580 -4.87 2.41 23.76
C GLU A 580 -6.34 2.36 24.17
N MET A 581 -6.83 3.34 24.94
CA MET A 581 -8.25 3.42 25.32
C MET A 581 -9.16 3.60 24.10
N PHE A 582 -8.71 4.37 23.09
CA PHE A 582 -9.39 4.48 21.80
C PHE A 582 -9.43 3.13 21.06
N LEU A 583 -8.32 2.38 21.06
CA LEU A 583 -8.27 1.04 20.47
C LEU A 583 -9.32 0.11 21.08
N GLU A 584 -9.34 -0.01 22.40
CA GLU A 584 -10.30 -0.86 23.09
C GLU A 584 -11.76 -0.45 22.82
N LYS A 585 -12.04 0.86 22.89
CA LYS A 585 -13.40 1.37 22.61
C LYS A 585 -13.79 1.12 21.15
N CYS A 586 -12.90 1.34 20.20
CA CYS A 586 -13.16 1.01 18.80
C CYS A 586 -13.42 -0.49 18.59
N MET A 587 -12.65 -1.37 19.26
CA MET A 587 -12.89 -2.82 19.19
C MET A 587 -14.25 -3.22 19.75
N PHE A 588 -14.79 -2.49 20.73
CA PHE A 588 -16.14 -2.69 21.24
C PHE A 588 -17.18 -2.21 20.24
N MET A 589 -16.95 -1.09 19.54
CA MET A 589 -17.94 -0.41 18.69
C MET A 589 -17.92 -0.85 17.22
N ALA A 590 -16.83 -1.41 16.70
CA ALA A 590 -16.66 -1.71 15.28
C ALA A 590 -16.32 -3.18 15.00
N ASP A 591 -16.60 -3.62 13.75
CA ASP A 591 -16.28 -4.97 13.29
C ASP A 591 -14.88 -5.08 12.71
N CYS A 592 -14.35 -3.97 12.16
CA CYS A 592 -12.97 -3.79 11.77
C CYS A 592 -12.42 -2.51 12.43
N VAL A 593 -11.22 -2.56 12.97
CA VAL A 593 -10.54 -1.41 13.58
C VAL A 593 -9.17 -1.25 12.95
N ALA A 594 -8.87 -0.06 12.45
CA ALA A 594 -7.60 0.29 11.82
C ALA A 594 -7.08 1.60 12.42
N LEU A 595 -6.26 1.52 13.44
CA LEU A 595 -5.75 2.70 14.15
C LEU A 595 -4.24 2.82 14.03
N ILE A 596 -3.78 4.07 13.84
CA ILE A 596 -2.36 4.42 13.92
C ILE A 596 -2.01 4.60 15.39
N LEU A 597 -1.05 3.85 15.89
CA LEU A 597 -0.70 3.74 17.30
C LEU A 597 0.81 3.88 17.49
N ASN A 598 1.22 4.24 18.70
CA ASN A 598 2.63 4.16 19.08
C ASN A 598 3.06 2.68 19.08
N LYS A 599 4.20 2.39 18.43
CA LYS A 599 4.74 1.02 18.34
C LYS A 599 5.00 0.38 19.69
N ASN A 600 5.16 1.20 20.76
CA ASN A 600 5.32 0.69 22.13
C ASN A 600 4.15 -0.17 22.62
N ILE A 601 2.97 -0.04 22.02
CA ILE A 601 1.82 -0.90 22.33
C ILE A 601 2.11 -2.38 22.13
N LEU A 602 3.09 -2.74 21.29
CA LEU A 602 3.50 -4.14 21.06
C LEU A 602 4.36 -4.70 22.19
N SER A 603 5.05 -3.87 22.99
CA SER A 603 6.11 -4.32 23.89
C SER A 603 6.12 -3.70 25.27
N GLY A 604 5.33 -2.66 25.54
CA GLY A 604 5.29 -1.99 26.84
C GLY A 604 4.60 -2.82 27.92
N GLU A 605 5.14 -2.79 29.15
CA GLU A 605 4.59 -3.51 30.32
C GLU A 605 3.14 -3.09 30.60
N GLU A 606 2.83 -1.80 30.47
CA GLU A 606 1.50 -1.23 30.70
C GLU A 606 0.42 -1.75 29.70
N PHE A 607 0.81 -2.50 28.66
CA PHE A 607 -0.09 -3.04 27.64
C PHE A 607 -0.33 -4.56 27.76
N PHE A 608 0.09 -5.23 28.84
CA PHE A 608 -0.17 -6.65 28.99
C PHE A 608 -1.64 -7.05 28.96
N PRO A 609 -2.58 -6.34 29.60
CA PRO A 609 -3.99 -6.64 29.45
C PRO A 609 -4.47 -6.50 27.99
N THR A 610 -4.00 -5.48 27.27
CA THR A 610 -4.27 -5.25 25.85
C THR A 610 -3.69 -6.39 24.99
N HIS A 611 -2.47 -6.87 25.29
CA HIS A 611 -1.91 -8.06 24.62
C HIS A 611 -2.78 -9.28 24.82
N ASN A 612 -3.33 -9.50 26.02
CA ASN A 612 -4.23 -10.61 26.28
C ASN A 612 -5.57 -10.48 25.54
N LEU A 613 -6.06 -9.26 25.34
CA LEU A 613 -7.23 -8.99 24.52
C LEU A 613 -6.92 -9.28 23.04
N LEU A 614 -5.84 -8.74 22.51
CA LEU A 614 -5.42 -8.90 21.11
C LEU A 614 -5.12 -10.37 20.74
N ARG A 615 -4.64 -11.19 21.68
CA ARG A 615 -4.46 -12.63 21.46
C ARG A 615 -5.76 -13.40 21.22
N LYS A 616 -6.91 -12.85 21.59
CA LYS A 616 -8.23 -13.49 21.47
C LYS A 616 -8.95 -13.14 20.17
N VAL A 617 -8.53 -12.10 19.50
CA VAL A 617 -9.15 -11.55 18.29
C VAL A 617 -8.18 -11.64 17.11
N LYS A 618 -8.70 -11.57 15.89
CA LYS A 618 -7.84 -11.59 14.69
C LYS A 618 -7.11 -10.25 14.54
N ILE A 619 -5.78 -10.32 14.56
CA ILE A 619 -4.91 -9.25 14.05
C ILE A 619 -4.66 -9.58 12.58
N ASP A 620 -5.31 -8.84 11.69
CA ASP A 620 -5.17 -9.08 10.24
C ASP A 620 -3.84 -8.55 9.73
N SER A 621 -3.54 -7.30 10.06
CA SER A 621 -2.34 -6.64 9.57
C SER A 621 -1.72 -5.72 10.62
N ILE A 622 -0.38 -5.64 10.58
CA ILE A 622 0.42 -4.67 11.30
C ILE A 622 1.30 -3.94 10.28
N ILE A 623 1.08 -2.63 10.12
CA ILE A 623 1.89 -1.79 9.23
C ILE A 623 2.88 -1.04 10.12
N ASP A 624 4.17 -1.37 10.04
CA ASP A 624 5.24 -0.72 10.80
C ASP A 624 5.84 0.42 9.98
N PHE A 625 5.50 1.66 10.34
CA PHE A 625 5.99 2.87 9.70
C PHE A 625 7.39 3.29 10.20
N GLY A 626 7.87 2.69 11.28
CA GLY A 626 9.11 3.08 11.91
C GLY A 626 9.08 4.54 12.38
N ARG A 627 10.20 5.26 12.22
CA ARG A 627 10.35 6.68 12.62
C ARG A 627 9.80 7.68 11.60
N HIS A 628 9.44 7.23 10.42
CA HIS A 628 9.09 8.12 9.32
C HIS A 628 7.61 8.50 9.29
N GLY A 629 6.85 8.09 10.32
CA GLY A 629 5.41 8.33 10.39
C GLY A 629 5.03 9.82 10.47
N PHE A 630 5.78 10.61 11.23
CA PHE A 630 5.43 12.01 11.50
C PHE A 630 6.60 12.95 11.25
N THR A 631 6.34 14.08 10.56
CA THR A 631 7.37 15.10 10.30
C THR A 631 7.71 15.86 11.59
N GLY A 632 8.99 15.93 11.93
CA GLY A 632 9.48 16.71 13.08
C GLY A 632 9.34 16.02 14.43
N VAL A 633 8.80 14.80 14.48
CA VAL A 633 8.67 14.02 15.72
C VAL A 633 9.26 12.63 15.52
N SER A 634 10.10 12.20 16.47
CA SER A 634 10.82 10.93 16.39
C SER A 634 10.07 9.82 17.15
N ILE A 635 8.80 9.58 16.80
CA ILE A 635 7.98 8.53 17.41
C ILE A 635 7.87 7.38 16.41
N GLU A 636 8.12 6.15 16.87
CA GLU A 636 7.87 4.94 16.07
C GLU A 636 6.39 4.57 16.14
N THR A 637 5.78 4.42 14.98
CA THR A 637 4.34 4.15 14.86
C THR A 637 4.04 2.93 14.01
N ILE A 638 2.89 2.34 14.31
CA ILE A 638 2.29 1.24 13.55
C ILE A 638 0.84 1.59 13.21
N CYS A 639 0.31 1.00 12.16
CA CYS A 639 -1.14 0.84 12.04
C CYS A 639 -1.50 -0.61 12.40
N LEU A 640 -2.42 -0.78 13.32
CA LEU A 640 -2.93 -2.06 13.75
C LEU A 640 -4.33 -2.27 13.16
N ILE A 641 -4.51 -3.33 12.34
CA ILE A 641 -5.81 -3.68 11.76
C ILE A 641 -6.28 -4.96 12.43
N VAL A 642 -7.41 -4.86 13.16
CA VAL A 642 -7.98 -5.98 13.93
C VAL A 642 -9.46 -6.19 13.60
N TYR A 643 -9.90 -7.45 13.69
CA TYR A 643 -11.29 -7.86 13.59
C TYR A 643 -11.76 -8.45 14.93
N PRO A 644 -12.40 -7.66 15.79
CA PRO A 644 -12.73 -8.05 17.16
C PRO A 644 -13.62 -9.29 17.29
N LYS A 645 -14.45 -9.59 16.29
CA LYS A 645 -15.36 -10.73 16.26
C LYS A 645 -14.78 -11.98 15.59
N GLN A 646 -13.56 -11.89 15.01
CA GLN A 646 -12.92 -13.01 14.33
C GLN A 646 -11.88 -13.68 15.24
N LYS A 647 -11.68 -14.98 15.04
CA LYS A 647 -10.64 -15.73 15.75
C LYS A 647 -9.26 -15.47 15.15
N PRO A 648 -8.20 -15.52 15.98
CA PRO A 648 -6.81 -15.43 15.52
C PRO A 648 -6.48 -16.45 14.44
N ASP A 649 -5.75 -16.00 13.41
CA ASP A 649 -5.28 -16.84 12.30
C ASP A 649 -3.91 -16.33 11.81
N GLU A 650 -3.76 -16.04 10.55
CA GLU A 650 -2.58 -15.39 9.97
C GLU A 650 -2.61 -13.87 10.17
N THR A 651 -1.43 -13.31 10.40
CA THR A 651 -1.18 -11.87 10.49
C THR A 651 -0.15 -11.49 9.42
N THR A 652 -0.44 -10.44 8.67
CA THR A 652 0.52 -9.86 7.73
C THR A 652 1.22 -8.66 8.36
N VAL A 653 2.54 -8.68 8.42
CA VAL A 653 3.36 -7.57 8.92
C VAL A 653 4.04 -6.87 7.76
N TYR A 654 3.70 -5.60 7.56
CA TYR A 654 4.30 -4.73 6.55
C TYR A 654 5.39 -3.87 7.20
N ASN A 655 6.66 -4.13 6.87
CA ASN A 655 7.77 -3.30 7.31
C ASN A 655 8.06 -2.22 6.26
N MET A 656 7.57 -1.01 6.50
CA MET A 656 7.69 0.09 5.54
C MET A 656 9.12 0.66 5.47
N LYS A 657 9.95 0.42 6.47
CA LYS A 657 11.36 0.84 6.47
C LYS A 657 12.21 -0.01 5.53
N TYR A 658 12.00 -1.32 5.53
CA TYR A 658 12.77 -2.28 4.72
C TYR A 658 11.99 -2.78 3.50
N ASN A 659 10.76 -2.30 3.31
CA ASN A 659 9.85 -2.69 2.23
C ASN A 659 9.62 -4.21 2.13
N LYS A 660 9.55 -4.87 3.30
CA LYS A 660 9.35 -6.31 3.43
C LYS A 660 7.98 -6.65 3.99
N ILE A 661 7.45 -7.76 3.54
CA ILE A 661 6.19 -8.32 4.02
C ILE A 661 6.47 -9.66 4.70
N TYR A 662 5.86 -9.89 5.85
CA TYR A 662 5.96 -11.13 6.60
C TYR A 662 4.56 -11.68 6.81
N HIS A 663 4.33 -12.92 6.38
CA HIS A 663 3.10 -13.67 6.62
C HIS A 663 3.35 -14.69 7.72
N GLN A 664 2.66 -14.56 8.83
CA GLN A 664 2.93 -15.34 10.01
C GLN A 664 1.64 -15.78 10.70
N LYS A 665 1.67 -16.94 11.35
CA LYS A 665 0.58 -17.30 12.27
C LYS A 665 0.55 -16.30 13.43
N GLN A 666 -0.60 -15.74 13.73
CA GLN A 666 -0.74 -14.80 14.84
C GLN A 666 -0.23 -15.39 16.15
N SER A 667 -0.52 -16.66 16.43
CA SER A 667 -0.07 -17.36 17.63
C SER A 667 1.46 -17.44 17.76
N TYR A 668 2.18 -17.40 16.63
CA TYR A 668 3.65 -17.41 16.60
C TYR A 668 4.24 -16.08 17.04
N ILE A 669 3.75 -14.96 16.50
CA ILE A 669 4.26 -13.63 16.83
C ILE A 669 3.73 -13.09 18.16
N THR A 670 2.63 -13.66 18.68
CA THR A 670 2.01 -13.30 19.97
C THR A 670 2.21 -14.35 21.05
N ASP A 671 3.19 -15.25 20.87
CA ASP A 671 3.46 -16.38 21.76
C ASP A 671 3.62 -15.94 23.22
N LYS A 672 2.89 -16.61 24.15
CA LYS A 672 2.93 -16.32 25.58
C LYS A 672 4.25 -16.70 26.24
N LYS A 673 5.11 -17.47 25.56
CA LYS A 673 6.47 -17.77 26.02
C LYS A 673 7.28 -16.48 26.21
N TYR A 674 6.98 -15.45 25.43
CA TYR A 674 7.68 -14.16 25.47
C TYR A 674 6.86 -13.08 26.17
N PRO A 675 7.50 -12.09 26.80
CA PRO A 675 6.82 -11.07 27.58
C PRO A 675 5.94 -10.12 26.75
N TYR A 676 6.14 -10.09 25.42
CA TYR A 676 5.40 -9.24 24.51
C TYR A 676 5.40 -9.79 23.07
N PHE A 677 4.78 -9.08 22.12
CA PHE A 677 4.68 -9.51 20.73
C PHE A 677 6.00 -9.29 20.00
N ILE A 678 6.45 -10.33 19.26
CA ILE A 678 7.67 -10.28 18.44
C ILE A 678 7.25 -10.44 16.98
N ILE A 679 6.92 -9.31 16.33
CA ILE A 679 6.30 -9.28 15.01
C ILE A 679 7.25 -9.67 13.87
N TYR A 680 8.57 -9.69 14.12
CA TYR A 680 9.60 -10.10 13.17
C TYR A 680 10.28 -11.41 13.53
N ARG A 681 9.65 -12.19 14.40
CA ARG A 681 10.15 -13.50 14.80
C ARG A 681 10.30 -14.42 13.58
N ASP A 682 11.40 -15.10 13.48
CA ASP A 682 11.78 -16.01 12.40
C ASP A 682 12.52 -17.25 12.92
N ALA A 683 12.90 -18.16 12.03
CA ALA A 683 13.62 -19.38 12.39
C ALA A 683 15.02 -19.10 12.99
N ASP A 684 15.69 -18.03 12.58
CA ASP A 684 16.98 -17.63 13.15
C ASP A 684 16.82 -17.15 14.58
N PHE A 685 15.76 -16.36 14.85
CA PHE A 685 15.41 -15.98 16.22
C PHE A 685 15.16 -17.22 17.08
N ASP A 686 14.34 -18.17 16.60
CA ASP A 686 14.01 -19.39 17.35
C ASP A 686 15.23 -20.25 17.65
N ARG A 687 16.12 -20.42 16.65
CA ARG A 687 17.37 -21.16 16.81
C ARG A 687 18.28 -20.59 17.92
N VAL A 688 18.33 -19.27 18.06
CA VAL A 688 19.08 -18.63 19.13
C VAL A 688 18.32 -18.72 20.45
N ALA A 689 17.01 -18.50 20.44
CA ALA A 689 16.16 -18.60 21.62
C ALA A 689 16.22 -20.00 22.26
N ASP A 690 16.35 -21.06 21.45
CA ASP A 690 16.46 -22.43 21.93
C ASP A 690 17.78 -22.74 22.64
N LYS A 691 18.82 -21.93 22.40
CA LYS A 691 20.11 -22.05 23.11
C LYS A 691 20.11 -21.38 24.47
N LEU A 692 19.12 -20.51 24.77
CA LEU A 692 19.14 -19.63 25.93
C LEU A 692 18.09 -20.00 26.98
N ASP A 693 18.47 -19.86 28.24
CA ASP A 693 17.55 -19.81 29.37
C ASP A 693 17.26 -18.35 29.67
N PHE A 694 15.98 -17.94 29.58
CA PHE A 694 15.53 -16.58 29.74
C PHE A 694 15.09 -16.25 31.17
N ASN A 695 14.76 -14.97 31.40
CA ASN A 695 14.21 -14.47 32.66
C ASN A 695 15.15 -14.66 33.84
N VAL A 696 16.45 -14.63 33.57
CA VAL A 696 17.51 -14.88 34.61
C VAL A 696 17.92 -13.59 35.33
N PHE A 697 17.57 -12.42 34.78
CA PHE A 697 17.86 -11.11 35.40
C PHE A 697 16.61 -10.31 35.71
N THR A 698 16.74 -9.42 36.70
CA THR A 698 15.96 -8.19 36.83
C THR A 698 16.83 -7.01 36.43
N VAL A 699 16.23 -5.83 36.24
CA VAL A 699 16.95 -4.65 35.82
C VAL A 699 16.69 -3.48 36.75
N PHE A 700 17.74 -2.73 37.09
CA PHE A 700 17.65 -1.43 37.71
C PHE A 700 18.25 -0.37 36.77
N ARG A 701 17.63 0.81 36.73
CA ARG A 701 18.14 1.98 36.03
C ARG A 701 17.99 3.19 36.90
N ASP A 702 19.07 3.93 37.04
CA ASP A 702 19.04 5.17 37.81
C ASP A 702 18.24 6.26 37.07
N ARG A 703 17.53 7.10 37.84
CA ARG A 703 16.79 8.26 37.33
C ARG A 703 17.08 9.51 38.15
N GLN A 704 17.93 9.40 39.16
CA GLN A 704 18.21 10.43 40.13
C GLN A 704 19.54 11.15 39.85
N ILE A 705 20.46 10.51 39.13
CA ILE A 705 21.73 11.11 38.67
C ILE A 705 21.43 12.05 37.48
N THR A 706 21.68 13.35 37.71
CA THR A 706 21.43 14.42 36.73
C THR A 706 22.63 15.35 36.66
N LYS A 707 22.61 16.30 35.72
CA LYS A 707 23.63 17.36 35.62
C LYS A 707 23.67 18.26 36.88
N GLN A 708 22.63 18.26 37.71
CA GLN A 708 22.57 19.11 38.92
C GLN A 708 23.35 18.52 40.10
N ASN A 709 23.47 17.18 40.14
CA ASN A 709 24.15 16.49 41.24
C ASN A 709 25.42 15.74 40.79
N SER A 710 25.90 15.99 39.57
CA SER A 710 27.16 15.46 39.05
C SER A 710 28.06 16.57 38.53
N THR A 711 29.37 16.37 38.60
CA THR A 711 30.42 17.31 38.18
C THR A 711 31.41 16.63 37.26
N LYS A 712 32.20 17.43 36.53
CA LYS A 712 33.31 16.93 35.68
C LYS A 712 34.62 16.81 36.44
N GLU A 713 34.72 17.33 37.65
CA GLU A 713 35.94 17.31 38.43
C GLU A 713 36.02 15.99 39.20
N ASP A 714 37.11 15.30 39.08
CA ASP A 714 37.45 14.13 39.87
C ASP A 714 37.95 14.57 41.28
N GLY A 715 37.93 13.66 42.28
CA GLY A 715 38.44 13.92 43.61
C GLY A 715 38.25 12.74 44.58
N ASP A 716 39.04 12.69 45.67
CA ASP A 716 39.05 11.57 46.65
C ASP A 716 37.71 11.35 47.37
N SER A 717 36.83 12.34 47.39
CA SER A 717 35.49 12.25 47.99
C SER A 717 34.40 11.97 46.94
N ARG A 718 34.77 11.59 45.75
CA ARG A 718 33.84 11.42 44.61
C ARG A 718 33.87 10.01 44.06
N ILE A 719 32.74 9.60 43.49
CA ILE A 719 32.58 8.34 42.79
C ILE A 719 32.40 8.62 41.30
N TRP A 720 33.09 7.87 40.46
CA TRP A 720 32.93 7.96 39.00
C TRP A 720 31.56 7.48 38.56
N VAL A 721 30.83 8.32 37.77
CA VAL A 721 29.55 8.00 37.19
C VAL A 721 29.77 7.34 35.85
N ILE A 722 29.51 6.03 35.76
CA ILE A 722 29.61 5.28 34.52
C ILE A 722 28.42 5.56 33.62
N LYS A 723 28.69 5.82 32.36
CA LYS A 723 27.73 6.02 31.29
C LYS A 723 27.92 5.01 30.18
N GLY A 724 26.89 4.84 29.30
CA GLY A 724 26.89 3.80 28.29
C GLY A 724 28.12 3.77 27.35
N ARG A 725 28.75 4.93 27.10
CA ARG A 725 29.97 5.00 26.27
C ARG A 725 31.25 4.60 27.00
N ASN A 726 31.24 4.57 28.34
CA ASN A 726 32.39 4.13 29.10
C ASN A 726 32.57 2.60 29.05
N ILE A 727 31.52 1.84 28.75
CA ILE A 727 31.59 0.40 28.55
C ILE A 727 32.17 0.12 27.19
N ASP A 728 33.30 -0.56 27.12
CA ASP A 728 34.01 -0.85 25.87
C ASP A 728 33.17 -1.71 24.91
N ASP A 729 33.32 -1.45 23.62
CA ASP A 729 32.52 -2.15 22.59
C ASP A 729 32.82 -3.65 22.51
N ASP A 730 33.99 -4.09 22.95
CA ASP A 730 34.39 -5.51 23.02
C ASP A 730 34.02 -6.16 24.36
N ALA A 731 33.34 -5.43 25.27
CA ALA A 731 32.94 -5.89 26.58
C ALA A 731 34.09 -6.31 27.51
N LYS A 732 35.34 -5.84 27.31
CA LYS A 732 36.49 -6.18 28.14
C LYS A 732 36.64 -5.33 29.39
N GLY A 733 36.03 -4.15 29.41
CA GLY A 733 36.15 -3.28 30.55
C GLY A 733 35.40 -1.97 30.42
N ILE A 734 35.89 -1.01 31.17
CA ILE A 734 35.40 0.37 31.22
C ILE A 734 36.56 1.33 30.96
N THR A 735 36.38 2.26 30.05
CA THR A 735 37.37 3.22 29.63
C THR A 735 36.97 4.65 30.10
N HIS A 736 37.88 5.36 30.65
CA HIS A 736 37.77 6.79 30.94
C HIS A 736 37.76 7.61 29.65
N ILE A 737 36.76 8.51 29.57
CA ILE A 737 36.62 9.47 28.47
C ILE A 737 36.63 10.88 29.08
N PRO A 738 37.77 11.59 29.15
CA PRO A 738 37.95 12.79 29.97
C PRO A 738 36.91 13.89 29.76
N GLU A 739 36.47 14.12 28.50
CA GLU A 739 35.47 15.13 28.19
C GLU A 739 34.02 14.68 28.45
N TYR A 740 33.81 13.39 28.63
CA TYR A 740 32.50 12.78 28.80
C TYR A 740 32.21 12.36 30.23
N ASP A 741 33.22 11.99 30.99
CA ASP A 741 33.12 11.50 32.37
C ASP A 741 32.54 12.54 33.30
N THR A 742 31.82 12.05 34.32
CA THR A 742 31.32 12.84 35.42
C THR A 742 31.47 12.07 36.70
N PHE A 743 31.47 12.79 37.82
CA PHE A 743 31.67 12.30 39.17
C PHE A 743 30.55 12.79 40.05
N ILE A 744 30.28 12.09 41.15
CA ILE A 744 29.28 12.47 42.14
C ILE A 744 29.90 12.37 43.53
N ASP A 745 29.60 13.32 44.39
CA ASP A 745 30.05 13.30 45.77
C ASP A 745 29.54 12.04 46.50
N ILE A 746 30.40 11.36 47.29
CA ILE A 746 30.04 10.16 48.02
C ILE A 746 28.85 10.40 48.94
N SER A 747 28.80 11.59 49.60
CA SER A 747 27.67 11.96 50.46
C SER A 747 26.34 11.99 49.69
N VAL A 748 26.33 12.57 48.50
CA VAL A 748 25.15 12.62 47.64
C VAL A 748 24.84 11.22 47.08
N ALA A 749 25.86 10.50 46.65
CA ALA A 749 25.66 9.15 46.09
C ALA A 749 24.99 8.19 47.11
N LYS A 750 25.30 8.27 48.38
CA LYS A 750 24.71 7.46 49.46
C LYS A 750 23.21 7.61 49.61
N GLU A 751 22.64 8.76 49.18
CA GLU A 751 21.19 9.00 49.21
C GLU A 751 20.45 8.45 47.95
N LEU A 752 21.23 7.98 46.98
CA LEU A 752 20.64 7.46 45.71
C LEU A 752 20.34 5.98 45.79
N ASN A 753 19.24 5.57 45.13
CA ASN A 753 18.85 4.16 45.02
C ASN A 753 19.90 3.30 44.33
N SER A 754 20.72 3.88 43.45
CA SER A 754 21.81 3.22 42.73
C SER A 754 23.02 2.89 43.60
N TYR A 755 23.14 3.52 44.78
CA TYR A 755 24.31 3.34 45.69
C TYR A 755 24.47 1.89 46.16
N ILE A 756 23.40 1.14 46.35
CA ILE A 756 23.43 -0.25 46.80
C ILE A 756 24.25 -1.16 45.86
N TYR A 757 24.44 -0.74 44.59
CA TYR A 757 25.18 -1.49 43.61
C TYR A 757 26.66 -1.04 43.46
N VAL A 758 27.10 0.02 44.08
CA VAL A 758 28.43 0.60 43.89
C VAL A 758 29.58 -0.39 44.11
N ASN A 759 29.48 -1.28 45.08
CA ASN A 759 30.47 -2.33 45.34
C ASN A 759 29.91 -3.75 45.26
N ASP A 760 28.77 -3.92 44.62
CA ASP A 760 28.16 -5.24 44.45
C ASP A 760 28.76 -5.96 43.22
N SER A 761 29.64 -6.94 43.50
CA SER A 761 30.28 -7.75 42.48
C SER A 761 29.35 -8.80 41.85
N ASN A 762 28.10 -8.94 42.35
CA ASN A 762 27.13 -9.93 41.83
C ASN A 762 26.22 -9.34 40.73
N VAL A 763 26.34 -8.05 40.45
CA VAL A 763 25.55 -7.43 39.36
C VAL A 763 26.41 -7.19 38.14
N TYR A 764 25.74 -7.02 36.99
CA TYR A 764 26.37 -6.81 35.69
C TYR A 764 25.86 -5.49 35.09
N LEU A 765 26.66 -4.88 34.24
CA LEU A 765 26.38 -3.61 33.59
C LEU A 765 26.23 -3.79 32.08
N THR A 766 25.24 -3.16 31.50
CA THR A 766 25.05 -3.11 30.05
C THR A 766 24.59 -1.71 29.63
N PRO A 767 25.00 -1.16 28.47
CA PRO A 767 24.45 0.08 27.97
C PRO A 767 22.93 -0.03 27.80
N ASN A 768 22.19 0.96 28.28
CA ASN A 768 20.75 0.93 28.32
C ASN A 768 20.08 1.06 26.93
N MET A 769 20.65 1.90 26.05
CA MET A 769 20.10 2.18 24.72
C MET A 769 21.10 1.78 23.64
N THR A 770 21.13 0.51 23.27
CA THR A 770 22.08 0.04 22.27
C THR A 770 21.59 -1.21 21.55
N TYR A 771 21.92 -1.34 20.25
CA TYR A 771 21.92 -2.63 19.53
C TYR A 771 23.28 -3.31 19.59
N ASN A 772 24.30 -2.60 20.00
CA ASN A 772 25.61 -3.16 20.29
C ASN A 772 25.57 -3.71 21.72
N THR A 773 24.85 -4.82 21.91
CA THR A 773 24.68 -5.47 23.19
C THR A 773 26.02 -5.92 23.73
N ARG A 774 26.28 -5.64 25.01
CA ARG A 774 27.47 -6.06 25.72
C ARG A 774 27.21 -6.04 27.21
N VAL A 775 27.77 -6.99 27.90
CA VAL A 775 27.58 -7.15 29.35
C VAL A 775 28.95 -7.30 29.99
N ILE A 776 29.20 -6.51 31.00
CA ILE A 776 30.41 -6.56 31.82
C ILE A 776 30.07 -6.79 33.29
N LYS A 777 30.99 -7.37 34.04
CA LYS A 777 30.88 -7.46 35.50
C LYS A 777 31.02 -6.07 36.09
N ASN A 778 30.24 -5.78 37.15
CA ASN A 778 30.37 -4.53 37.87
C ASN A 778 31.77 -4.41 38.51
N ILE A 779 32.30 -3.22 38.52
CA ILE A 779 33.57 -2.89 39.17
C ILE A 779 33.36 -2.04 40.43
N PRO A 780 34.24 -2.12 41.44
CA PRO A 780 34.11 -1.32 42.65
C PRO A 780 34.32 0.17 42.38
N ASN A 781 33.77 1.00 43.29
CA ASN A 781 33.86 2.46 43.29
C ASN A 781 33.33 3.16 42.03
N VAL A 782 32.30 2.61 41.37
CA VAL A 782 31.58 3.24 40.29
C VAL A 782 30.10 3.25 40.56
N ILE A 783 29.39 4.24 40.01
CA ILE A 783 27.93 4.34 40.06
C ILE A 783 27.37 4.51 38.65
N ALA A 784 26.35 3.78 38.30
CA ALA A 784 25.78 3.81 36.94
C ALA A 784 24.66 4.86 36.84
N ASP A 785 24.69 5.72 35.83
CA ASP A 785 23.58 6.61 35.51
C ASP A 785 22.50 5.91 34.66
N GLY A 786 21.43 6.61 34.30
CA GLY A 786 20.31 6.08 33.53
C GLY A 786 20.66 5.60 32.11
N SER A 787 21.87 5.90 31.61
CA SER A 787 22.36 5.38 30.32
C SER A 787 22.97 3.97 30.42
N VAL A 788 23.10 3.45 31.61
CA VAL A 788 23.55 2.08 31.92
C VAL A 788 22.44 1.35 32.68
N ALA A 789 22.13 0.14 32.26
CA ALA A 789 21.23 -0.77 32.96
C ALA A 789 22.04 -1.72 33.84
N VAL A 790 21.65 -1.85 35.09
CA VAL A 790 22.22 -2.80 36.05
C VAL A 790 21.40 -4.08 35.98
N LEU A 791 22.01 -5.16 35.54
CA LEU A 791 21.42 -6.51 35.47
C LEU A 791 21.66 -7.23 36.78
N ILE A 792 20.59 -7.58 37.46
CA ILE A 792 20.62 -8.20 38.79
C ILE A 792 20.17 -9.66 38.64
N PRO A 793 21.03 -10.66 38.89
CA PRO A 793 20.65 -12.06 38.84
C PRO A 793 19.47 -12.38 39.76
N ARG A 794 18.48 -13.11 39.23
CA ARG A 794 17.33 -13.55 40.02
C ARG A 794 17.71 -14.67 41.01
N GLN A 795 18.68 -15.50 40.65
CA GLN A 795 19.17 -16.59 41.50
C GLN A 795 20.41 -16.13 42.24
N LYS A 796 20.37 -16.26 43.58
CA LYS A 796 21.51 -15.94 44.44
C LYS A 796 22.70 -16.86 44.13
N GLY A 797 23.88 -16.25 43.90
CA GLY A 797 25.12 -16.98 43.60
C GLY A 797 25.34 -17.29 42.13
N MET A 798 24.42 -16.90 41.27
CA MET A 798 24.62 -16.97 39.82
C MET A 798 25.74 -16.03 39.36
N ALA A 799 26.74 -16.56 38.66
CA ALA A 799 27.81 -15.80 38.06
C ALA A 799 27.91 -16.10 36.57
N LEU A 800 28.02 -15.05 35.74
CA LEU A 800 28.33 -15.21 34.32
C LEU A 800 29.78 -15.60 34.12
N THR A 801 30.02 -16.52 33.21
CA THR A 801 31.37 -16.82 32.70
C THR A 801 31.80 -15.75 31.68
N ASP A 802 33.12 -15.62 31.45
CA ASP A 802 33.62 -14.73 30.41
C ASP A 802 33.07 -15.09 29.00
N ALA A 803 32.85 -16.39 28.74
CA ALA A 803 32.24 -16.85 27.50
C ALA A 803 30.80 -16.37 27.33
N GLN A 804 30.01 -16.37 28.40
CA GLN A 804 28.63 -15.83 28.39
C GLN A 804 28.60 -14.32 28.20
N MET A 805 29.50 -13.60 28.87
CA MET A 805 29.62 -12.14 28.69
C MET A 805 30.02 -11.82 27.22
N ALA A 806 30.99 -12.55 26.68
CA ALA A 806 31.40 -12.43 25.28
C ALA A 806 30.27 -12.76 24.28
N TYR A 807 29.40 -13.74 24.62
CA TYR A 807 28.27 -14.11 23.75
C TYR A 807 27.29 -12.95 23.53
N PHE A 808 27.02 -12.12 24.54
CA PHE A 808 26.18 -10.95 24.38
C PHE A 808 26.70 -9.95 23.35
N SER A 809 28.01 -9.95 23.08
CA SER A 809 28.66 -9.10 22.08
C SER A 809 28.78 -9.78 20.71
N SER A 810 28.34 -11.03 20.55
CA SER A 810 28.40 -11.75 19.28
C SER A 810 27.38 -11.21 18.26
N ASP A 811 27.68 -11.34 16.97
CA ASP A 811 26.78 -10.95 15.89
C ASP A 811 25.48 -11.78 15.93
N GLU A 812 25.55 -13.05 16.34
CA GLU A 812 24.39 -13.92 16.48
C GLU A 812 23.43 -13.37 17.52
N TYR A 813 23.92 -13.03 18.72
CA TYR A 813 23.10 -12.48 19.78
C TYR A 813 22.56 -11.08 19.46
N ARG A 814 23.36 -10.24 18.83
CA ARG A 814 22.91 -8.89 18.38
C ARG A 814 21.75 -8.97 17.43
N LYS A 815 21.82 -9.84 16.42
CA LYS A 815 20.72 -10.09 15.47
C LYS A 815 19.45 -10.59 16.18
N PHE A 816 19.61 -11.54 17.07
CA PHE A 816 18.53 -12.04 17.92
C PHE A 816 17.88 -10.91 18.73
N TYR A 817 18.69 -10.10 19.43
CA TYR A 817 18.21 -9.02 20.28
C TYR A 817 17.49 -7.92 19.48
N ILE A 818 17.99 -7.56 18.29
CA ILE A 818 17.33 -6.63 17.37
C ILE A 818 15.93 -7.14 16.99
N THR A 819 15.82 -8.43 16.65
CA THR A 819 14.52 -9.05 16.34
C THR A 819 13.62 -9.08 17.58
N ALA A 820 14.13 -9.46 18.74
CA ALA A 820 13.41 -9.41 20.01
C ALA A 820 12.85 -8.01 20.32
N ARG A 821 13.53 -6.95 19.88
CA ARG A 821 13.11 -5.55 20.06
C ARG A 821 12.27 -5.01 18.87
N ASN A 822 11.69 -5.89 18.05
CA ASN A 822 10.85 -5.53 16.90
C ASN A 822 11.51 -4.51 15.95
N LEU A 823 12.84 -4.58 15.77
CA LEU A 823 13.63 -3.65 14.96
C LEU A 823 13.44 -2.17 15.39
N SER A 824 12.98 -1.94 16.61
CA SER A 824 12.76 -0.59 17.16
C SER A 824 14.08 0.17 17.29
N THR A 825 14.06 1.47 17.08
CA THR A 825 15.25 2.31 17.14
C THR A 825 15.23 3.32 18.31
N GLN A 826 14.09 3.54 18.94
CA GLN A 826 13.92 4.46 20.07
C GLN A 826 13.50 3.78 21.36
N SER A 827 12.62 2.80 21.29
CA SER A 827 12.14 2.07 22.47
C SER A 827 13.00 0.83 22.74
N ILE A 828 14.33 1.01 22.75
CA ILE A 828 15.30 -0.07 22.96
C ILE A 828 15.92 -0.08 24.36
N ASN A 829 15.37 0.72 25.27
CA ASN A 829 15.78 0.69 26.67
C ASN A 829 15.66 -0.73 27.25
N VAL A 830 16.65 -1.11 28.04
CA VAL A 830 16.55 -2.33 28.84
C VAL A 830 15.59 -2.05 30.01
N ASP A 831 14.37 -2.58 29.89
CA ASP A 831 13.30 -2.45 30.87
C ASP A 831 12.94 -3.83 31.49
N LYS A 832 11.95 -3.86 32.38
CA LYS A 832 11.50 -5.10 33.04
C LYS A 832 11.05 -6.20 32.07
N CYS A 833 10.56 -5.84 30.90
CA CYS A 833 10.14 -6.79 29.87
C CYS A 833 11.31 -7.23 28.99
N SER A 834 12.09 -6.30 28.49
CA SER A 834 13.19 -6.59 27.55
C SER A 834 14.41 -7.25 28.23
N VAL A 835 14.61 -7.04 29.52
CA VAL A 835 15.65 -7.77 30.29
C VAL A 835 15.45 -9.29 30.24
N TYR A 836 14.22 -9.75 30.00
CA TYR A 836 13.90 -11.16 29.76
C TYR A 836 14.81 -11.81 28.73
N PHE A 837 15.17 -11.09 27.66
CA PHE A 837 15.97 -11.59 26.56
C PHE A 837 17.48 -11.67 26.85
N TYR A 838 17.94 -11.10 27.96
CA TYR A 838 19.31 -11.34 28.44
C TYR A 838 19.40 -12.73 29.06
N GLY A 839 19.33 -13.74 28.19
CA GLY A 839 19.39 -15.17 28.57
C GLY A 839 20.81 -15.69 28.63
N ILE A 840 21.01 -16.77 29.39
CA ILE A 840 22.29 -17.50 29.50
C ILE A 840 22.27 -18.77 28.66
N LEU A 841 23.43 -19.17 28.13
CA LEU A 841 23.56 -20.43 27.36
C LEU A 841 23.22 -21.66 28.23
N LYS A 842 22.35 -22.53 27.74
CA LYS A 842 21.85 -23.73 28.45
C LYS A 842 22.95 -24.69 28.92
N ASN A 843 24.04 -24.77 28.17
CA ASN A 843 25.15 -25.65 28.54
C ASN A 843 25.87 -25.17 29.81
N ASP A 844 25.80 -23.89 30.14
CA ASP A 844 26.36 -23.29 31.31
C ASP A 844 25.36 -23.24 32.49
N SER A 845 24.04 -23.31 32.17
CA SER A 845 22.98 -23.31 33.18
C SER A 845 22.95 -24.57 34.06
N LYS A 846 23.42 -25.70 33.54
CA LYS A 846 23.53 -26.98 34.32
C LYS A 846 24.49 -26.89 35.48
N SER A 847 25.43 -25.94 35.42
CA SER A 847 26.36 -25.65 36.55
C SER A 847 25.76 -24.74 37.62
N ILE A 848 24.60 -24.15 37.39
CA ILE A 848 24.01 -23.05 38.17
C ILE A 848 22.76 -23.49 38.98
N GLY A 849 22.30 -24.75 38.82
CA GLY A 849 21.06 -25.27 39.48
C GLY A 849 19.78 -24.87 38.73
N ALA A 850 18.78 -25.73 38.70
CA ALA A 850 17.56 -25.57 37.93
C ALA A 850 16.80 -24.27 38.23
N VAL A 851 16.48 -23.50 37.21
CA VAL A 851 15.59 -22.33 37.32
C VAL A 851 14.15 -22.82 37.54
N PRO A 852 13.38 -22.30 38.50
CA PRO A 852 12.00 -22.71 38.70
C PRO A 852 11.13 -22.34 37.49
N GLU A 853 10.28 -23.26 37.06
CA GLU A 853 9.26 -23.00 36.04
C GLU A 853 8.38 -21.82 36.47
N CYS A 854 8.15 -20.91 35.53
CA CYS A 854 7.41 -19.68 35.73
C CYS A 854 5.93 -20.00 35.99
N SER A 855 5.48 -20.04 37.21
CA SER A 855 4.07 -19.93 37.57
C SER A 855 3.75 -18.47 37.88
N ARG A 856 2.95 -17.84 37.01
CA ARG A 856 2.26 -16.56 37.15
C ARG A 856 3.13 -15.29 36.96
N LEU A 857 3.06 -14.76 35.76
CA LEU A 857 2.95 -13.32 35.52
C LEU A 857 1.53 -12.98 35.03
#